data_a229dab3a37dea95f597d4e0abdfaa2d
#
_entry.id   a229dab3a37dea95f597d4e0abdfaa2d
#
_cell.length_a   1.000
_cell.length_b   1.000
_cell.length_c   1.000
_cell.angle_alpha   90.00
_cell.angle_beta   90.00
_cell.angle_gamma   90.00
#
_symmetry.space_group_name_H-M   'P 1'
#
loop_
_entity.id
_entity.type
_entity.pdbx_description
1 polymer ?
#
loop_
_entity_poly.entity_id
_entity_poly.type
_entity_poly.pdbx_seq_one_letter_code
_entity_poly.pdbx_strand_id
1 'polypeptide(L)'
;MSTSPSRRTLLATGSALGGALMIGGLPASAVARAADEEPVEVTASPDAWKDVLDDADMVWQRMPRTWYEGPYLGNGFLGSGIYAEPGAETRAVRFNVQHSEVQDHRPEFGSLFGLARLLIGHFTLEPVGTITGLDWRLGLQDAELTGTITTDRGTLTIRAFVHATRSVLAVEVMPSAGERDFRWVFHPADAISPRTAYVTPPAGYRGNPPAEVADHDGVMAAVQPLLAGGQHVTAWRDRTRGAGRTLYVSVAHSHPETTALDRALKEVRVDSEIPYNALAAPHRAWWHRFYRKSFLSLPDARFQRFYWIQLYKTASAARRDAPVMATSGPWLEPTPWPNTWWNLNAQLEYWLIHGSNHLELDAVTRALSEFRDNLAKAVAPQYRGDSLGIPRATDMKLVDIVSGFDYGVGVPGQSRPTPEVGNLTWALHNVWLSYRHTMDESILRDVLFPLLRKAINYYLHFLQPGSDGKLHLPATYSPEYGGNSRDCNYDLMLLTWGCRTLLESAELLGINDELAPRWREVLARRAPYPTDTNGFMIGADIPYAKSHRHYSHLLAVYPLYELTGHTPDERALIEKSLAHWVSFTGALQGYTFTGAASISALLGKGEDALRYLGQLMGRYIQANTMYKEAGPVIETPLSAAQSLHDMVCQSWGDVIRVFPALPGAWRDLVVHDFRTQGAFLLSAVREAGRTRWVRLVSEAGAPCVVRHGITGPIDVRDASGTSLAYEEATDGAIRVAIPKGGSVLITAQGDRPDLSIRPVGPNAPAPRWGMPAK
;
A
#
# COMPACT_ATOMS: atom_id res chain seq x y z
N MET A 1 -30.66 -38.74 13.18
CA MET A 1 -30.44 -39.73 14.24
C MET A 1 -29.02 -39.51 14.71
N SER A 2 -28.95 -38.84 15.81
CA SER A 2 -28.41 -39.27 17.12
C SER A 2 -26.87 -39.21 17.15
N THR A 3 -26.11 -38.58 18.03
CA THR A 3 -26.33 -37.75 19.25
C THR A 3 -24.95 -37.33 19.72
N SER A 4 -24.82 -36.10 20.20
CA SER A 4 -23.71 -35.66 21.09
C SER A 4 -23.76 -36.38 22.45
N PRO A 5 -22.64 -36.37 23.22
CA PRO A 5 -22.64 -35.58 24.46
C PRO A 5 -21.31 -34.92 24.81
N SER A 6 -21.26 -33.72 25.25
CA SER A 6 -21.38 -32.98 26.53
C SER A 6 -20.34 -33.30 27.62
N ARG A 7 -19.63 -32.22 28.01
CA ARG A 7 -18.96 -31.82 29.26
C ARG A 7 -18.94 -32.80 30.44
N ARG A 8 -17.78 -32.84 31.14
CA ARG A 8 -17.75 -32.72 32.61
C ARG A 8 -16.38 -32.33 33.19
N THR A 9 -16.46 -31.39 34.09
CA THR A 9 -15.52 -30.85 35.08
C THR A 9 -15.11 -31.91 36.09
N LEU A 10 -13.85 -31.87 36.58
CA LEU A 10 -13.49 -32.47 37.88
C LEU A 10 -12.45 -31.60 38.60
N LEU A 11 -12.89 -31.03 39.69
CA LEU A 11 -12.12 -30.51 40.83
C LEU A 11 -11.65 -31.69 41.70
N ALA A 12 -10.44 -31.63 42.20
CA ALA A 12 -10.08 -32.35 43.43
C ALA A 12 -8.94 -31.64 44.17
N THR A 13 -9.25 -31.31 45.37
CA THR A 13 -8.47 -30.81 46.51
C THR A 13 -7.64 -31.88 47.19
N GLY A 14 -6.55 -31.50 47.89
CA GLY A 14 -5.87 -32.37 48.88
C GLY A 14 -4.52 -31.77 49.34
N SER A 15 -4.51 -31.14 50.31
CA SER A 15 -4.13 -31.06 51.71
C SER A 15 -2.68 -31.41 52.09
N ALA A 16 -2.18 -30.54 52.95
CA ALA A 16 -0.87 -30.42 53.57
C ALA A 16 -0.44 -31.62 54.44
N LEU A 17 0.89 -31.74 54.62
CA LEU A 17 1.47 -32.19 55.92
C LEU A 17 2.88 -31.61 56.06
N GLY A 18 3.13 -31.07 57.22
CA GLY A 18 4.32 -30.33 57.59
C GLY A 18 5.44 -31.24 58.14
N GLY A 19 6.60 -30.63 58.21
CA GLY A 19 7.78 -31.19 58.87
C GLY A 19 8.78 -30.07 59.17
N ALA A 20 8.78 -29.64 60.42
CA ALA A 20 9.76 -28.66 60.92
C ALA A 20 11.05 -29.34 61.24
N LEU A 21 12.19 -28.74 60.85
CA LEU A 21 13.49 -28.94 61.50
C LEU A 21 14.18 -27.58 61.61
N MET A 22 14.41 -27.15 62.81
CA MET A 22 15.29 -26.02 63.20
C MET A 22 16.75 -26.44 63.09
N ILE A 23 17.65 -25.53 62.69
CA ILE A 23 18.92 -25.24 63.30
C ILE A 23 19.69 -24.16 62.50
N GLY A 24 20.24 -23.16 63.20
CA GLY A 24 21.42 -22.42 62.84
C GLY A 24 21.23 -21.01 62.26
N GLY A 25 21.27 -20.03 63.15
CA GLY A 25 21.37 -18.60 62.78
C GLY A 25 22.69 -18.25 62.13
N LEU A 26 22.62 -17.44 61.08
CA LEU A 26 23.69 -16.62 60.53
C LEU A 26 23.14 -15.19 60.31
N PRO A 27 24.01 -14.16 60.31
CA PRO A 27 23.57 -12.78 60.53
C PRO A 27 22.77 -12.21 59.40
N ALA A 28 21.83 -11.32 59.71
CA ALA A 28 21.03 -10.57 58.78
C ALA A 28 21.93 -9.72 57.88
N SER A 29 22.19 -10.18 56.66
CA SER A 29 22.63 -9.35 55.57
C SER A 29 21.40 -8.52 55.11
N ALA A 30 21.59 -7.21 55.06
CA ALA A 30 20.60 -6.27 54.62
C ALA A 30 19.98 -6.71 53.28
N VAL A 31 18.73 -7.11 53.32
CA VAL A 31 17.90 -7.18 52.12
C VAL A 31 17.72 -5.74 51.68
N ALA A 32 18.47 -5.33 50.68
CA ALA A 32 18.14 -4.11 49.93
C ALA A 32 16.69 -4.26 49.51
N ARG A 33 15.81 -3.41 50.00
CA ARG A 33 14.47 -3.25 49.45
C ARG A 33 14.65 -3.02 47.94
N ALA A 34 14.14 -3.95 47.11
CA ALA A 34 13.83 -3.65 45.71
C ALA A 34 13.02 -2.36 45.75
N ALA A 35 13.55 -1.27 45.19
CA ALA A 35 12.75 -0.09 44.91
C ALA A 35 11.53 -0.59 44.10
N ASP A 36 10.35 -0.19 44.47
CA ASP A 36 9.14 -0.43 43.72
C ASP A 36 9.42 0.03 42.29
N GLU A 37 9.70 -0.91 41.36
CA GLU A 37 9.92 -0.62 39.95
C GLU A 37 8.56 -0.23 39.37
N GLU A 38 8.40 1.03 38.95
CA GLU A 38 7.17 1.51 38.34
C GLU A 38 6.93 0.81 36.99
N PRO A 39 5.68 0.42 36.67
CA PRO A 39 5.33 -0.18 35.38
C PRO A 39 5.75 0.74 34.23
N VAL A 40 6.32 0.15 33.18
CA VAL A 40 6.76 0.85 31.97
C VAL A 40 5.57 1.03 31.03
N GLU A 41 4.94 2.19 31.04
CA GLU A 41 3.81 2.49 30.15
C GLU A 41 4.17 3.60 29.16
N VAL A 42 4.06 3.31 27.88
CA VAL A 42 4.12 4.31 26.81
C VAL A 42 2.73 4.91 26.65
N THR A 43 2.61 6.20 26.93
CA THR A 43 1.33 6.92 26.87
C THR A 43 1.19 7.65 25.54
N ALA A 44 0.08 7.43 24.84
CA ALA A 44 -0.24 8.09 23.58
C ALA A 44 -1.62 8.75 23.69
N SER A 45 -1.65 10.08 23.81
CA SER A 45 -2.91 10.81 23.83
C SER A 45 -3.57 10.78 22.44
N PRO A 46 -4.89 10.54 22.37
CA PRO A 46 -5.63 10.70 21.12
C PRO A 46 -5.43 12.07 20.45
N ASP A 47 -5.13 13.11 21.21
CA ASP A 47 -4.88 14.46 20.69
C ASP A 47 -3.59 14.52 19.84
N ALA A 48 -2.59 13.65 20.11
CA ALA A 48 -1.37 13.59 19.31
C ALA A 48 -1.69 13.28 17.82
N TRP A 49 -2.60 12.31 17.57
CA TRP A 49 -3.06 12.00 16.20
C TRP A 49 -3.88 13.15 15.62
N LYS A 50 -4.77 13.74 16.42
CA LYS A 50 -5.58 14.87 15.97
C LYS A 50 -4.70 16.02 15.52
N ASP A 51 -3.67 16.38 16.27
CA ASP A 51 -2.78 17.50 15.98
C ASP A 51 -2.05 17.29 14.63
N VAL A 52 -1.47 16.10 14.40
CA VAL A 52 -0.75 15.82 13.13
C VAL A 52 -1.70 15.69 11.94
N LEU A 53 -2.92 15.17 12.13
CA LEU A 53 -3.92 15.03 11.07
C LEU A 53 -4.52 16.39 10.70
N ASP A 54 -4.89 17.22 11.68
CA ASP A 54 -5.37 18.59 11.44
C ASP A 54 -4.31 19.44 10.74
N ASP A 55 -3.01 19.25 11.08
CA ASP A 55 -1.91 19.90 10.38
C ASP A 55 -1.77 19.38 8.92
N ALA A 56 -2.05 18.10 8.69
CA ALA A 56 -1.95 17.48 7.38
C ALA A 56 -3.16 17.69 6.47
N ASP A 57 -4.25 18.30 6.96
CA ASP A 57 -5.42 18.60 6.15
C ASP A 57 -5.06 19.35 4.86
N MET A 58 -5.72 18.96 3.78
CA MET A 58 -5.58 19.64 2.49
C MET A 58 -6.60 20.78 2.36
N VAL A 59 -6.18 21.90 1.77
CA VAL A 59 -7.02 23.11 1.66
C VAL A 59 -7.08 23.65 0.24
N TRP A 60 -8.23 24.19 -0.16
CA TRP A 60 -8.45 24.81 -1.47
C TRP A 60 -9.12 26.16 -1.29
N GLN A 61 -8.44 27.20 -1.74
CA GLN A 61 -8.94 28.59 -1.78
C GLN A 61 -8.97 29.12 -3.22
N ARG A 62 -8.75 28.22 -4.17
CA ARG A 62 -8.90 28.43 -5.60
C ARG A 62 -9.57 27.20 -6.20
N MET A 63 -10.43 27.42 -7.22
CA MET A 63 -11.13 26.34 -7.90
C MET A 63 -10.13 25.37 -8.55
N PRO A 64 -10.09 24.09 -8.15
CA PRO A 64 -9.33 23.07 -8.86
C PRO A 64 -10.00 22.78 -10.21
N ARG A 65 -9.19 22.57 -11.25
CA ARG A 65 -9.68 22.39 -12.64
C ARG A 65 -9.52 20.98 -13.15
N THR A 66 -8.77 20.15 -12.41
CA THR A 66 -8.43 18.80 -12.84
C THR A 66 -8.46 17.83 -11.67
N TRP A 67 -8.50 16.52 -11.99
CA TRP A 67 -8.46 15.44 -11.00
C TRP A 67 -7.20 15.48 -10.12
N TYR A 68 -6.07 15.99 -10.63
CA TYR A 68 -4.79 16.07 -9.88
C TYR A 68 -4.62 17.38 -9.10
N GLU A 69 -5.63 18.25 -9.11
CA GLU A 69 -5.70 19.46 -8.30
C GLU A 69 -6.74 19.35 -7.19
N GLY A 70 -7.90 18.71 -7.48
CA GLY A 70 -9.06 18.66 -6.62
C GLY A 70 -8.98 17.64 -5.48
N PRO A 71 -9.82 17.81 -4.45
CA PRO A 71 -9.97 16.81 -3.40
C PRO A 71 -10.51 15.49 -3.96
N TYR A 72 -10.19 14.41 -3.24
CA TYR A 72 -10.64 13.05 -3.57
C TYR A 72 -11.12 12.33 -2.32
N LEU A 73 -12.17 11.52 -2.48
CA LEU A 73 -12.77 10.69 -1.45
C LEU A 73 -12.79 9.24 -1.90
N GLY A 74 -12.74 8.29 -0.97
CA GLY A 74 -12.79 6.88 -1.34
C GLY A 74 -12.87 5.92 -0.16
N ASN A 75 -13.16 4.63 -0.47
CA ASN A 75 -13.21 3.57 0.51
C ASN A 75 -12.69 2.21 -0.02
N GLY A 76 -11.88 2.23 -1.08
CA GLY A 76 -11.39 1.02 -1.74
C GLY A 76 -12.31 0.51 -2.86
N PHE A 77 -13.61 0.72 -2.75
CA PHE A 77 -14.60 0.38 -3.79
C PHE A 77 -15.06 1.61 -4.55
N LEU A 78 -15.73 2.53 -3.88
CA LEU A 78 -16.26 3.77 -4.43
C LEU A 78 -15.23 4.88 -4.29
N GLY A 79 -15.05 5.66 -5.35
CA GLY A 79 -14.18 6.82 -5.40
C GLY A 79 -14.88 8.05 -6.01
N SER A 80 -14.52 9.24 -5.51
CA SER A 80 -14.98 10.51 -6.06
C SER A 80 -13.84 11.52 -6.10
N GLY A 81 -13.53 12.06 -7.27
CA GLY A 81 -12.69 13.24 -7.47
C GLY A 81 -13.55 14.47 -7.66
N ILE A 82 -13.17 15.62 -7.07
CA ILE A 82 -14.03 16.81 -7.03
C ILE A 82 -13.24 17.99 -7.60
N TYR A 83 -13.74 18.59 -8.68
CA TYR A 83 -13.12 19.73 -9.36
C TYR A 83 -14.14 20.46 -10.26
N ALA A 84 -13.76 21.58 -10.86
CA ALA A 84 -14.62 22.32 -11.76
C ALA A 84 -15.06 21.48 -12.96
N GLU A 85 -16.30 21.65 -13.43
CA GLU A 85 -16.74 21.04 -14.68
C GLU A 85 -15.98 21.69 -15.85
N PRO A 86 -15.24 20.90 -16.68
CA PRO A 86 -14.50 21.43 -17.81
C PRO A 86 -15.40 22.18 -18.79
N GLY A 87 -15.03 23.42 -19.12
CA GLY A 87 -15.83 24.33 -19.96
C GLY A 87 -16.99 25.03 -19.25
N ALA A 88 -17.16 24.74 -17.94
CA ALA A 88 -18.18 25.39 -17.09
C ALA A 88 -17.62 25.73 -15.69
N GLU A 89 -16.34 26.10 -15.59
CA GLU A 89 -15.56 26.21 -14.36
C GLU A 89 -16.12 27.18 -13.33
N THR A 90 -16.93 28.20 -13.79
CA THR A 90 -17.61 29.17 -12.93
C THR A 90 -19.08 28.85 -12.72
N ARG A 91 -19.61 27.76 -13.28
CA ARG A 91 -21.03 27.43 -13.27
C ARG A 91 -21.35 26.07 -12.68
N ALA A 92 -20.37 25.18 -12.59
CA ALA A 92 -20.60 23.82 -12.09
C ALA A 92 -19.36 23.23 -11.43
N VAL A 93 -19.58 22.42 -10.38
CA VAL A 93 -18.58 21.59 -9.72
C VAL A 93 -18.89 20.13 -10.01
N ARG A 94 -17.91 19.40 -10.52
CA ARG A 94 -18.00 17.98 -10.82
C ARG A 94 -17.67 17.16 -9.56
N PHE A 95 -18.45 16.11 -9.33
CA PHE A 95 -18.22 15.02 -8.40
C PHE A 95 -18.14 13.74 -9.24
N ASN A 96 -16.94 13.26 -9.56
CA ASN A 96 -16.79 12.01 -10.27
C ASN A 96 -17.34 10.86 -9.44
N VAL A 97 -17.90 9.86 -10.08
CA VAL A 97 -18.38 8.63 -9.46
C VAL A 97 -17.72 7.45 -10.17
N GLN A 98 -16.86 6.74 -9.45
CA GLN A 98 -16.10 5.61 -9.98
C GLN A 98 -16.14 4.45 -8.98
N HIS A 99 -16.01 3.22 -9.47
CA HIS A 99 -16.07 2.03 -8.62
C HIS A 99 -15.08 0.96 -9.09
N SER A 100 -14.31 0.39 -8.17
CA SER A 100 -13.23 -0.52 -8.47
C SER A 100 -13.66 -1.86 -9.10
N GLU A 101 -14.92 -2.26 -8.94
CA GLU A 101 -15.46 -3.48 -9.54
C GLU A 101 -16.07 -3.27 -10.93
N VAL A 102 -16.26 -2.01 -11.38
CA VAL A 102 -16.90 -1.74 -12.68
C VAL A 102 -15.89 -1.91 -13.81
N GLN A 103 -16.05 -3.00 -14.55
CA GLN A 103 -15.23 -3.35 -15.71
C GLN A 103 -16.07 -3.97 -16.84
N ASP A 104 -15.49 -4.06 -18.03
CA ASP A 104 -16.03 -4.82 -19.15
C ASP A 104 -15.72 -6.32 -18.98
N HIS A 105 -16.42 -7.19 -19.71
CA HIS A 105 -16.31 -8.65 -19.61
C HIS A 105 -16.20 -9.36 -20.97
N ARG A 106 -15.51 -8.72 -21.94
CA ARG A 106 -15.29 -9.24 -23.30
C ARG A 106 -13.82 -9.63 -23.51
N PRO A 107 -13.40 -10.80 -22.99
CA PRO A 107 -12.00 -11.21 -22.97
C PRO A 107 -11.35 -11.27 -24.36
N GLU A 108 -12.12 -11.46 -25.41
CA GLU A 108 -11.65 -11.50 -26.79
C GLU A 108 -10.94 -10.23 -27.26
N PHE A 109 -11.15 -9.09 -26.55
CA PHE A 109 -10.47 -7.83 -26.82
C PHE A 109 -9.31 -7.54 -25.83
N GLY A 110 -8.93 -8.51 -25.00
CA GLY A 110 -7.82 -8.41 -24.05
C GLY A 110 -8.11 -7.56 -22.82
N SER A 111 -7.16 -7.58 -21.86
CA SER A 111 -7.32 -6.93 -20.55
C SER A 111 -7.52 -5.41 -20.65
N LEU A 112 -6.89 -4.75 -21.63
CA LEU A 112 -6.89 -3.27 -21.70
C LEU A 112 -8.08 -2.67 -22.47
N PHE A 113 -8.86 -3.48 -23.15
CA PHE A 113 -10.07 -3.07 -23.85
C PHE A 113 -11.29 -3.83 -23.34
N GLY A 114 -11.32 -5.14 -23.52
CA GLY A 114 -12.48 -5.96 -23.24
C GLY A 114 -12.64 -6.41 -21.80
N LEU A 115 -11.61 -6.29 -20.98
CA LEU A 115 -11.64 -6.50 -19.52
C LEU A 115 -11.25 -5.24 -18.75
N ALA A 116 -11.19 -4.10 -19.41
CA ALA A 116 -10.82 -2.83 -18.83
C ALA A 116 -11.87 -2.33 -17.83
N ARG A 117 -11.43 -1.60 -16.81
CA ARG A 117 -12.32 -0.79 -15.99
C ARG A 117 -13.01 0.24 -16.86
N LEU A 118 -14.28 0.53 -16.54
CA LEU A 118 -15.10 1.45 -17.28
C LEU A 118 -15.36 2.73 -16.47
N LEU A 119 -15.39 3.86 -17.15
CA LEU A 119 -15.88 5.11 -16.57
C LEU A 119 -17.39 4.99 -16.32
N ILE A 120 -17.85 5.53 -15.18
CA ILE A 120 -19.25 5.46 -14.77
C ILE A 120 -19.98 6.77 -15.09
N GLY A 121 -19.38 7.90 -14.71
CA GLY A 121 -19.95 9.22 -14.89
C GLY A 121 -19.65 10.15 -13.72
N HIS A 122 -20.39 11.25 -13.67
CA HIS A 122 -20.22 12.25 -12.62
C HIS A 122 -21.53 13.02 -12.38
N PHE A 123 -21.61 13.62 -11.20
CA PHE A 123 -22.62 14.63 -10.90
C PHE A 123 -22.03 16.03 -11.06
N THR A 124 -22.82 16.96 -11.60
CA THR A 124 -22.55 18.39 -11.47
C THR A 124 -23.44 19.00 -10.38
N LEU A 125 -22.80 19.73 -9.46
CA LEU A 125 -23.48 20.70 -8.59
C LEU A 125 -23.52 22.03 -9.34
N GLU A 126 -24.72 22.48 -9.72
CA GLU A 126 -24.94 23.69 -10.47
C GLU A 126 -25.58 24.75 -9.55
N PRO A 127 -24.80 25.75 -9.07
CA PRO A 127 -25.36 26.91 -8.35
C PRO A 127 -26.32 27.72 -9.20
N VAL A 128 -27.14 28.57 -8.55
CA VAL A 128 -27.96 29.57 -9.24
C VAL A 128 -27.09 30.70 -9.77
N GLY A 129 -26.14 31.15 -8.97
CA GLY A 129 -25.20 32.22 -9.32
C GLY A 129 -23.92 31.70 -9.97
N THR A 130 -23.12 32.67 -10.43
CA THR A 130 -21.77 32.42 -10.95
C THR A 130 -20.81 32.23 -9.79
N ILE A 131 -20.00 31.15 -9.81
CA ILE A 131 -19.00 30.88 -8.79
C ILE A 131 -17.88 31.94 -8.84
N THR A 132 -17.66 32.62 -7.73
CA THR A 132 -16.67 33.68 -7.57
C THR A 132 -15.54 33.31 -6.62
N GLY A 133 -15.72 32.28 -5.79
CA GLY A 133 -14.72 31.81 -4.85
C GLY A 133 -15.11 30.50 -4.19
N LEU A 134 -14.14 29.92 -3.48
CA LEU A 134 -14.35 28.75 -2.62
C LEU A 134 -13.36 28.75 -1.45
N ASP A 135 -13.74 28.05 -0.40
CA ASP A 135 -12.88 27.71 0.74
C ASP A 135 -13.23 26.28 1.17
N TRP A 136 -12.40 25.33 0.78
CA TRP A 136 -12.60 23.92 1.06
C TRP A 136 -11.46 23.34 1.90
N ARG A 137 -11.80 22.39 2.75
CA ARG A 137 -10.88 21.60 3.56
C ARG A 137 -11.25 20.12 3.49
N LEU A 138 -10.31 19.28 3.10
CA LEU A 138 -10.41 17.84 3.30
C LEU A 138 -9.76 17.52 4.65
N GLY A 139 -10.59 17.31 5.66
CA GLY A 139 -10.19 16.94 7.01
C GLY A 139 -9.79 15.46 7.05
N LEU A 140 -8.50 15.18 7.31
CA LEU A 140 -8.01 13.81 7.28
C LEU A 140 -8.57 12.98 8.43
N GLN A 141 -8.68 13.55 9.63
CA GLN A 141 -9.16 12.83 10.81
C GLN A 141 -10.54 12.21 10.58
N ASP A 142 -11.46 12.98 10.00
CA ASP A 142 -12.83 12.57 9.72
C ASP A 142 -13.01 12.04 8.30
N ALA A 143 -12.00 12.15 7.44
CA ALA A 143 -12.03 11.82 6.01
C ALA A 143 -13.22 12.46 5.30
N GLU A 144 -13.47 13.73 5.59
CA GLU A 144 -14.63 14.49 5.14
C GLU A 144 -14.18 15.79 4.47
N LEU A 145 -14.70 16.05 3.28
CA LEU A 145 -14.59 17.36 2.61
C LEU A 145 -15.62 18.30 3.19
N THR A 146 -15.20 19.48 3.63
CA THR A 146 -16.07 20.54 4.13
C THR A 146 -15.70 21.87 3.50
N GLY A 147 -16.66 22.82 3.42
CA GLY A 147 -16.33 24.18 3.02
C GLY A 147 -17.48 24.90 2.32
N THR A 148 -17.14 25.99 1.65
CA THR A 148 -18.10 26.90 1.04
C THR A 148 -17.73 27.20 -0.41
N ILE A 149 -18.73 27.23 -1.27
CA ILE A 149 -18.70 27.82 -2.62
C ILE A 149 -19.37 29.16 -2.53
N THR A 150 -18.69 30.22 -2.93
CA THR A 150 -19.22 31.58 -3.00
C THR A 150 -19.63 31.88 -4.44
N THR A 151 -20.81 32.48 -4.61
CA THR A 151 -21.34 32.93 -5.90
C THR A 151 -21.71 34.42 -5.84
N ASP A 152 -22.08 34.99 -6.98
CA ASP A 152 -22.66 36.35 -7.05
C ASP A 152 -24.09 36.42 -6.50
N ARG A 153 -24.70 35.29 -6.12
CA ARG A 153 -26.05 35.18 -5.55
C ARG A 153 -26.07 34.76 -4.08
N GLY A 154 -24.95 34.26 -3.57
CA GLY A 154 -24.86 33.77 -2.20
C GLY A 154 -23.80 32.74 -1.96
N THR A 155 -24.12 31.73 -1.14
CA THR A 155 -23.20 30.68 -0.79
C THR A 155 -23.84 29.30 -0.76
N LEU A 156 -23.06 28.27 -1.06
CA LEU A 156 -23.36 26.85 -0.83
C LEU A 156 -22.34 26.32 0.15
N THR A 157 -22.75 25.99 1.37
CA THR A 157 -21.86 25.25 2.31
C THR A 157 -22.01 23.77 2.04
N ILE A 158 -20.89 23.09 1.81
CA ILE A 158 -20.87 21.67 1.45
C ILE A 158 -20.18 20.82 2.51
N ARG A 159 -20.64 19.58 2.67
CA ARG A 159 -19.95 18.50 3.36
C ARG A 159 -20.10 17.24 2.54
N ALA A 160 -19.01 16.47 2.39
CA ALA A 160 -19.04 15.25 1.59
C ALA A 160 -18.10 14.18 2.13
N PHE A 161 -18.51 12.93 2.08
CA PHE A 161 -17.67 11.76 2.32
C PHE A 161 -18.13 10.56 1.49
N VAL A 162 -17.19 9.65 1.19
CA VAL A 162 -17.49 8.27 0.80
C VAL A 162 -17.44 7.44 2.07
N HIS A 163 -18.55 6.77 2.41
CA HIS A 163 -18.66 6.06 3.69
C HIS A 163 -17.62 4.93 3.81
N ALA A 164 -16.92 4.83 4.94
CA ALA A 164 -15.77 3.94 5.11
C ALA A 164 -16.06 2.45 4.88
N THR A 165 -17.31 1.99 5.11
CA THR A 165 -17.70 0.57 5.06
C THR A 165 -18.99 0.29 4.28
N ARG A 166 -19.54 1.30 3.58
CA ARG A 166 -20.75 1.19 2.74
C ARG A 166 -20.47 1.79 1.36
N SER A 167 -21.12 1.27 0.34
CA SER A 167 -20.97 1.81 -1.02
C SER A 167 -21.85 3.03 -1.22
N VAL A 168 -21.62 4.09 -0.44
CA VAL A 168 -22.37 5.34 -0.55
C VAL A 168 -21.46 6.57 -0.50
N LEU A 169 -21.65 7.48 -1.45
CA LEU A 169 -21.21 8.86 -1.41
C LEU A 169 -22.37 9.73 -0.88
N ALA A 170 -22.13 10.50 0.17
CA ALA A 170 -23.09 11.45 0.71
C ALA A 170 -22.54 12.88 0.55
N VAL A 171 -23.32 13.77 -0.06
CA VAL A 171 -22.98 15.17 -0.24
C VAL A 171 -24.12 16.04 0.29
N GLU A 172 -23.91 16.70 1.43
CA GLU A 172 -24.85 17.65 2.00
C GLU A 172 -24.53 19.06 1.52
N VAL A 173 -25.54 19.80 1.08
CA VAL A 173 -25.42 21.18 0.64
C VAL A 173 -26.43 22.06 1.41
N MET A 174 -25.91 23.07 2.08
CA MET A 174 -26.69 24.09 2.80
C MET A 174 -26.64 25.41 2.00
N PRO A 175 -27.67 25.72 1.22
CA PRO A 175 -27.71 26.93 0.41
C PRO A 175 -28.12 28.17 1.24
N SER A 176 -27.53 29.34 0.94
CA SER A 176 -28.10 30.63 1.33
C SER A 176 -29.37 30.94 0.52
N ALA A 177 -30.09 32.01 0.89
CA ALA A 177 -31.38 32.33 0.31
C ALA A 177 -31.35 32.45 -1.23
N GLY A 178 -30.29 33.01 -1.81
CA GLY A 178 -30.14 33.21 -3.27
C GLY A 178 -29.69 31.95 -4.03
N GLU A 179 -29.36 30.87 -3.33
CA GLU A 179 -28.83 29.62 -3.92
C GLU A 179 -29.77 28.41 -3.69
N ARG A 180 -31.02 28.61 -3.21
CA ARG A 180 -31.92 27.48 -2.87
C ARG A 180 -32.26 26.58 -4.05
N ASP A 181 -32.27 27.12 -5.26
CA ASP A 181 -32.67 26.42 -6.49
C ASP A 181 -31.48 25.82 -7.24
N PHE A 182 -30.33 25.57 -6.52
CA PHE A 182 -29.23 24.83 -7.09
C PHE A 182 -29.68 23.44 -7.56
N ARG A 183 -28.95 22.85 -8.53
CA ARG A 183 -29.33 21.55 -9.11
C ARG A 183 -28.19 20.54 -9.04
N TRP A 184 -28.58 19.27 -8.93
CA TRP A 184 -27.76 18.12 -9.22
C TRP A 184 -28.14 17.56 -10.58
N VAL A 185 -27.14 17.31 -11.44
CA VAL A 185 -27.33 16.64 -12.74
C VAL A 185 -26.34 15.50 -12.85
N PHE A 186 -26.85 14.29 -13.17
CA PHE A 186 -25.98 13.15 -13.44
C PHE A 186 -25.65 13.07 -14.92
N HIS A 187 -24.38 12.90 -15.25
CA HIS A 187 -23.85 12.74 -16.59
C HIS A 187 -23.23 11.34 -16.69
N PRO A 188 -23.92 10.34 -17.27
CA PRO A 188 -23.35 9.03 -17.50
C PRO A 188 -22.17 9.13 -18.48
N ALA A 189 -21.11 8.37 -18.24
CA ALA A 189 -19.99 8.25 -19.17
C ALA A 189 -20.32 7.20 -20.25
N ASP A 190 -19.66 7.31 -21.38
CA ASP A 190 -19.64 6.22 -22.35
C ASP A 190 -18.94 5.00 -21.75
N ALA A 191 -19.63 3.85 -21.73
CA ALA A 191 -19.09 2.60 -21.20
C ALA A 191 -18.17 1.93 -22.23
N ILE A 192 -17.02 2.55 -22.44
CA ILE A 192 -15.94 2.12 -23.33
C ILE A 192 -14.61 2.17 -22.56
N SER A 193 -13.63 1.34 -22.92
CA SER A 193 -12.34 1.38 -22.28
C SER A 193 -11.73 2.79 -22.33
N PRO A 194 -11.29 3.37 -21.20
CA PRO A 194 -10.59 4.67 -21.16
C PRO A 194 -9.33 4.73 -22.01
N ARG A 195 -8.75 3.56 -22.34
CA ARG A 195 -7.59 3.44 -23.22
C ARG A 195 -7.87 3.92 -24.65
N THR A 196 -9.12 3.87 -25.11
CA THR A 196 -9.49 4.34 -26.46
C THR A 196 -9.15 5.81 -26.71
N ALA A 197 -9.01 6.60 -25.65
CA ALA A 197 -8.54 7.99 -25.76
C ALA A 197 -7.06 8.13 -26.18
N TYR A 198 -6.27 7.04 -26.10
CA TYR A 198 -4.83 7.04 -26.33
C TYR A 198 -4.38 6.08 -27.43
N VAL A 199 -5.09 4.99 -27.62
CA VAL A 199 -4.69 3.88 -28.51
C VAL A 199 -5.90 3.42 -29.31
N THR A 200 -5.70 3.20 -30.60
CA THR A 200 -6.72 2.61 -31.49
C THR A 200 -7.13 1.24 -30.98
N PRO A 201 -8.43 1.00 -30.74
CA PRO A 201 -8.89 -0.27 -30.24
C PRO A 201 -8.73 -1.41 -31.28
N PRO A 202 -8.74 -2.67 -30.83
CA PRO A 202 -8.75 -3.83 -31.73
C PRO A 202 -9.94 -3.81 -32.69
N ALA A 203 -9.79 -4.42 -33.87
CA ALA A 203 -10.86 -4.54 -34.84
C ALA A 203 -12.12 -5.21 -34.23
N GLY A 204 -13.30 -4.62 -34.48
CA GLY A 204 -14.57 -5.12 -33.93
C GLY A 204 -14.88 -4.66 -32.49
N TYR A 205 -13.94 -4.04 -31.76
CA TYR A 205 -14.22 -3.47 -30.45
C TYR A 205 -15.13 -2.23 -30.57
N ARG A 206 -16.15 -2.19 -29.74
CA ARG A 206 -17.09 -1.06 -29.64
C ARG A 206 -17.49 -0.80 -28.19
N GLY A 207 -17.97 0.40 -27.89
CA GLY A 207 -18.55 0.73 -26.59
C GLY A 207 -19.78 -0.13 -26.27
N ASN A 208 -20.09 -0.24 -25.00
CA ASN A 208 -21.34 -0.81 -24.52
C ASN A 208 -22.52 0.10 -24.90
N PRO A 209 -23.78 -0.36 -24.87
CA PRO A 209 -24.94 0.49 -25.12
C PRO A 209 -24.98 1.68 -24.15
N PRO A 210 -25.68 2.79 -24.46
CA PRO A 210 -25.82 3.91 -23.53
C PRO A 210 -26.59 3.52 -22.28
N ALA A 211 -26.33 4.22 -21.18
CA ALA A 211 -27.05 4.03 -19.93
C ALA A 211 -28.49 4.56 -20.05
N GLU A 212 -29.44 3.86 -19.42
CA GLU A 212 -30.84 4.26 -19.31
C GLU A 212 -31.10 4.85 -17.92
N VAL A 213 -31.63 6.08 -17.87
CA VAL A 213 -31.93 6.77 -16.61
C VAL A 213 -33.43 6.75 -16.35
N ALA A 214 -33.83 6.20 -15.19
CA ALA A 214 -35.24 6.11 -14.80
C ALA A 214 -35.44 6.36 -13.30
N ASP A 215 -36.69 6.76 -12.94
CA ASP A 215 -37.14 6.83 -11.54
C ASP A 215 -37.68 5.47 -11.09
N HIS A 216 -37.23 5.02 -9.93
CA HIS A 216 -37.67 3.80 -9.27
C HIS A 216 -38.23 4.13 -7.87
N ASP A 217 -39.46 4.57 -7.80
CA ASP A 217 -40.16 4.98 -6.57
C ASP A 217 -39.39 6.07 -5.79
N GLY A 218 -39.00 7.14 -6.47
CA GLY A 218 -38.33 8.28 -5.90
C GLY A 218 -36.82 8.08 -5.66
N VAL A 219 -36.23 7.05 -6.24
CA VAL A 219 -34.78 6.85 -6.38
C VAL A 219 -34.47 6.81 -7.87
N MET A 220 -33.66 7.73 -8.34
CA MET A 220 -33.16 7.73 -9.71
C MET A 220 -32.10 6.64 -9.88
N ALA A 221 -32.07 5.98 -11.03
CA ALA A 221 -31.02 5.05 -11.38
C ALA A 221 -30.61 5.19 -12.84
N ALA A 222 -29.30 5.20 -13.10
CA ALA A 222 -28.71 5.01 -14.42
C ALA A 222 -28.25 3.56 -14.54
N VAL A 223 -28.94 2.80 -15.36
CA VAL A 223 -28.63 1.37 -15.64
C VAL A 223 -27.80 1.31 -16.90
N GLN A 224 -26.57 0.86 -16.78
CA GLN A 224 -25.62 0.68 -17.88
C GLN A 224 -25.52 -0.81 -18.24
N PRO A 225 -26.15 -1.28 -19.30
CA PRO A 225 -26.04 -2.66 -19.74
C PRO A 225 -24.66 -2.93 -20.37
N LEU A 226 -24.16 -4.17 -20.22
CA LEU A 226 -22.91 -4.60 -20.82
C LEU A 226 -23.16 -5.61 -21.97
N LEU A 227 -22.41 -5.50 -23.06
CA LEU A 227 -22.51 -6.40 -24.22
C LEU A 227 -22.19 -7.85 -23.88
N ALA A 228 -21.34 -8.07 -22.86
CA ALA A 228 -21.01 -9.40 -22.36
C ALA A 228 -22.09 -10.00 -21.44
N GLY A 229 -23.19 -9.29 -21.21
CA GLY A 229 -24.15 -9.58 -20.16
C GLY A 229 -23.81 -8.87 -18.84
N GLY A 230 -24.77 -8.84 -17.92
CA GLY A 230 -24.65 -8.07 -16.69
C GLY A 230 -24.82 -6.56 -16.90
N GLN A 231 -24.51 -5.79 -15.86
CA GLN A 231 -24.69 -4.34 -15.85
C GLN A 231 -23.93 -3.69 -14.70
N HIS A 232 -23.69 -2.38 -14.81
CA HIS A 232 -23.44 -1.56 -13.63
C HIS A 232 -24.55 -0.50 -13.49
N VAL A 233 -24.78 -0.07 -12.26
CA VAL A 233 -25.88 0.85 -11.94
C VAL A 233 -25.38 1.92 -10.99
N THR A 234 -25.66 3.18 -11.32
CA THR A 234 -25.54 4.31 -10.40
C THR A 234 -26.93 4.70 -9.95
N ALA A 235 -27.24 4.50 -8.67
CA ALA A 235 -28.49 4.94 -8.07
C ALA A 235 -28.25 6.16 -7.19
N TRP A 236 -29.22 7.09 -7.16
CA TRP A 236 -29.11 8.28 -6.31
C TRP A 236 -30.45 8.82 -5.85
N ARG A 237 -30.41 9.55 -4.76
CA ARG A 237 -31.56 10.30 -4.23
C ARG A 237 -31.08 11.61 -3.62
N ASP A 238 -31.75 12.69 -3.98
CA ASP A 238 -31.58 14.01 -3.38
C ASP A 238 -32.69 14.27 -2.36
N ARG A 239 -32.32 14.35 -1.09
CA ARG A 239 -33.26 14.47 0.05
C ARG A 239 -33.16 15.86 0.66
N THR A 240 -34.25 16.57 0.70
CA THR A 240 -34.39 17.84 1.43
C THR A 240 -34.63 17.55 2.92
N ARG A 241 -33.84 18.16 3.80
CA ARG A 241 -34.02 18.13 5.27
C ARG A 241 -33.81 19.54 5.84
N GLY A 242 -34.87 20.18 6.27
CA GLY A 242 -34.84 21.58 6.72
C GLY A 242 -34.42 22.53 5.57
N ALA A 243 -33.38 23.32 5.78
CA ALA A 243 -32.86 24.24 4.76
C ALA A 243 -31.84 23.56 3.82
N GLY A 244 -31.34 22.36 4.16
CA GLY A 244 -30.33 21.64 3.41
C GLY A 244 -30.87 20.53 2.51
N ARG A 245 -30.07 20.13 1.55
CA ARG A 245 -30.33 18.97 0.69
C ARG A 245 -29.11 18.03 0.74
N THR A 246 -29.35 16.71 0.78
CA THR A 246 -28.29 15.71 0.76
C THR A 246 -28.49 14.78 -0.42
N LEU A 247 -27.49 14.73 -1.30
CA LEU A 247 -27.38 13.76 -2.36
C LEU A 247 -26.73 12.49 -1.80
N TYR A 248 -27.39 11.35 -1.96
CA TYR A 248 -26.87 10.01 -1.67
C TYR A 248 -26.69 9.26 -2.98
N VAL A 249 -25.50 8.71 -3.22
CA VAL A 249 -25.17 8.00 -4.47
C VAL A 249 -24.57 6.65 -4.11
N SER A 250 -25.05 5.60 -4.75
CA SER A 250 -24.45 4.25 -4.66
C SER A 250 -24.20 3.69 -6.04
N VAL A 251 -23.16 2.86 -6.15
CA VAL A 251 -22.83 2.12 -7.36
C VAL A 251 -22.80 0.64 -7.06
N ALA A 252 -23.37 -0.15 -7.97
CA ALA A 252 -23.25 -1.61 -7.96
C ALA A 252 -22.93 -2.14 -9.36
N HIS A 253 -22.26 -3.28 -9.40
CA HIS A 253 -21.89 -4.00 -10.63
C HIS A 253 -22.26 -5.47 -10.49
N SER A 254 -22.75 -6.07 -11.55
CA SER A 254 -23.02 -7.51 -11.61
C SER A 254 -22.73 -8.07 -13.01
N HIS A 255 -22.19 -9.29 -13.07
CA HIS A 255 -21.90 -10.04 -14.29
C HIS A 255 -21.80 -11.53 -13.99
N PRO A 256 -22.45 -12.42 -14.79
CA PRO A 256 -23.32 -12.14 -15.96
C PRO A 256 -24.76 -11.72 -15.56
N GLU A 257 -25.15 -11.84 -14.30
CA GLU A 257 -26.48 -11.51 -13.79
C GLU A 257 -26.74 -10.00 -13.83
N THR A 258 -28.03 -9.61 -13.69
CA THR A 258 -28.47 -8.20 -13.68
C THR A 258 -28.97 -7.75 -12.30
N THR A 259 -28.27 -8.19 -11.23
CA THR A 259 -28.67 -7.89 -9.83
C THR A 259 -28.21 -6.53 -9.33
N ALA A 260 -27.40 -5.79 -10.11
CA ALA A 260 -26.83 -4.50 -9.68
C ALA A 260 -27.90 -3.45 -9.39
N LEU A 261 -29.03 -3.44 -10.15
CA LEU A 261 -30.12 -2.49 -9.94
C LEU A 261 -30.70 -2.60 -8.53
N ASP A 262 -31.12 -3.79 -8.14
CA ASP A 262 -31.72 -4.03 -6.82
C ASP A 262 -30.77 -3.67 -5.69
N ARG A 263 -29.48 -4.00 -5.86
CA ARG A 263 -28.43 -3.71 -4.87
C ARG A 263 -28.23 -2.21 -4.69
N ALA A 264 -28.06 -1.46 -5.79
CA ALA A 264 -27.86 -0.01 -5.74
C ALA A 264 -29.08 0.73 -5.19
N LEU A 265 -30.29 0.36 -5.64
CA LEU A 265 -31.55 0.93 -5.12
C LEU A 265 -31.72 0.66 -3.63
N LYS A 266 -31.45 -0.56 -3.17
CA LYS A 266 -31.57 -0.93 -1.75
C LYS A 266 -30.63 -0.07 -0.88
N GLU A 267 -29.37 0.09 -1.29
CA GLU A 267 -28.41 0.89 -0.54
C GLU A 267 -28.84 2.35 -0.44
N VAL A 268 -29.23 2.99 -1.55
CA VAL A 268 -29.70 4.38 -1.54
C VAL A 268 -30.99 4.55 -0.75
N ARG A 269 -31.96 3.63 -0.85
CA ARG A 269 -33.19 3.68 -0.07
C ARG A 269 -32.93 3.67 1.43
N VAL A 270 -32.03 2.79 1.89
CA VAL A 270 -31.67 2.69 3.30
C VAL A 270 -30.91 3.94 3.76
N ASP A 271 -29.85 4.32 3.04
CA ASP A 271 -28.94 5.39 3.47
C ASP A 271 -29.57 6.77 3.40
N SER A 272 -30.44 7.02 2.41
CA SER A 272 -31.12 8.32 2.28
C SER A 272 -32.16 8.57 3.37
N GLU A 273 -32.58 7.59 4.15
CA GLU A 273 -33.41 7.80 5.34
C GLU A 273 -32.60 8.20 6.58
N ILE A 274 -31.28 7.96 6.57
CA ILE A 274 -30.39 8.31 7.67
C ILE A 274 -29.94 9.77 7.51
N PRO A 275 -30.09 10.63 8.55
CA PRO A 275 -29.54 11.98 8.51
C PRO A 275 -28.02 11.98 8.33
N TYR A 276 -27.47 12.97 7.61
CA TYR A 276 -26.06 13.07 7.29
C TYR A 276 -25.14 12.82 8.50
N ASN A 277 -25.36 13.50 9.64
CA ASN A 277 -24.51 13.32 10.83
C ASN A 277 -24.59 11.91 11.43
N ALA A 278 -25.75 11.27 11.37
CA ALA A 278 -25.91 9.90 11.86
C ALA A 278 -25.19 8.88 10.94
N LEU A 279 -25.19 9.14 9.62
CA LEU A 279 -24.43 8.34 8.66
C LEU A 279 -22.92 8.61 8.76
N ALA A 280 -22.51 9.85 9.03
CA ALA A 280 -21.10 10.22 9.21
C ALA A 280 -20.47 9.66 10.49
N ALA A 281 -21.24 9.45 11.56
CA ALA A 281 -20.68 9.01 12.85
C ALA A 281 -19.92 7.67 12.78
N PRO A 282 -20.45 6.57 12.22
CA PRO A 282 -19.71 5.32 12.07
C PRO A 282 -18.55 5.44 11.06
N HIS A 283 -18.66 6.28 10.03
CA HIS A 283 -17.59 6.60 9.09
C HIS A 283 -16.40 7.22 9.82
N ARG A 284 -16.61 8.32 10.58
CA ARG A 284 -15.57 8.98 11.36
C ARG A 284 -14.94 8.05 12.39
N ALA A 285 -15.76 7.25 13.10
CA ALA A 285 -15.27 6.28 14.07
C ALA A 285 -14.34 5.22 13.44
N TRP A 286 -14.59 4.81 12.19
CA TRP A 286 -13.70 3.91 11.46
C TRP A 286 -12.35 4.56 11.18
N TRP A 287 -12.34 5.81 10.66
CA TRP A 287 -11.12 6.55 10.34
C TRP A 287 -10.28 6.86 11.59
N HIS A 288 -10.93 7.25 12.70
CA HIS A 288 -10.22 7.46 13.97
C HIS A 288 -9.52 6.18 14.47
N ARG A 289 -10.15 5.01 14.33
CA ARG A 289 -9.50 3.74 14.68
C ARG A 289 -8.38 3.38 13.70
N PHE A 290 -8.57 3.65 12.43
CA PHE A 290 -7.57 3.42 11.39
C PHE A 290 -6.28 4.16 11.70
N TYR A 291 -6.33 5.46 11.89
CA TYR A 291 -5.14 6.26 12.14
C TYR A 291 -4.40 5.90 13.43
N ARG A 292 -5.11 5.46 14.47
CA ARG A 292 -4.52 5.13 15.78
C ARG A 292 -3.68 3.86 15.79
N LYS A 293 -3.56 3.14 14.69
CA LYS A 293 -2.75 1.91 14.61
C LYS A 293 -1.25 2.16 14.61
N SER A 294 -0.82 3.33 14.15
CA SER A 294 0.58 3.75 14.20
C SER A 294 0.69 5.26 14.24
N PHE A 295 1.88 5.77 14.57
CA PHE A 295 2.12 7.21 14.62
C PHE A 295 3.48 7.55 14.06
N LEU A 296 3.55 8.63 13.29
CA LEU A 296 4.78 9.24 12.81
C LEU A 296 4.71 10.75 12.99
N SER A 297 5.74 11.32 13.61
CA SER A 297 5.95 12.76 13.59
C SER A 297 7.38 13.09 13.18
N LEU A 298 7.50 13.93 12.15
CA LEU A 298 8.75 14.36 11.52
C LEU A 298 8.94 15.87 11.71
N PRO A 299 10.18 16.37 11.84
CA PRO A 299 10.44 17.80 11.92
C PRO A 299 10.32 18.52 10.58
N ASP A 300 10.12 17.80 9.48
CA ASP A 300 9.82 18.36 8.16
C ASP A 300 8.32 18.35 7.91
N ALA A 301 7.69 19.51 8.06
CA ALA A 301 6.23 19.66 7.95
C ALA A 301 5.68 19.20 6.59
N ARG A 302 6.44 19.39 5.49
CA ARG A 302 5.99 18.98 4.15
C ARG A 302 5.91 17.47 4.01
N PHE A 303 6.94 16.76 4.48
CA PHE A 303 6.99 15.30 4.43
C PHE A 303 6.08 14.65 5.48
N GLN A 304 5.92 15.25 6.67
CA GLN A 304 4.96 14.80 7.67
C GLN A 304 3.53 14.82 7.12
N ARG A 305 3.08 15.95 6.59
CA ARG A 305 1.76 16.10 5.97
C ARG A 305 1.59 15.15 4.79
N PHE A 306 2.62 15.02 3.95
CA PHE A 306 2.59 14.09 2.83
C PHE A 306 2.38 12.65 3.29
N TYR A 307 3.11 12.18 4.32
CA TYR A 307 2.96 10.82 4.86
C TYR A 307 1.52 10.53 5.30
N TRP A 308 0.92 11.41 6.08
CA TRP A 308 -0.45 11.24 6.58
C TRP A 308 -1.49 11.27 5.46
N ILE A 309 -1.29 12.12 4.45
CA ILE A 309 -2.13 12.13 3.25
C ILE A 309 -1.99 10.81 2.46
N GLN A 310 -0.78 10.20 2.41
CA GLN A 310 -0.65 8.91 1.75
C GLN A 310 -1.32 7.77 2.52
N LEU A 311 -1.31 7.77 3.84
CA LEU A 311 -2.12 6.83 4.64
C LEU A 311 -3.62 6.99 4.36
N TYR A 312 -4.12 8.24 4.32
CA TYR A 312 -5.49 8.53 3.89
C TYR A 312 -5.77 7.97 2.48
N LYS A 313 -4.87 8.24 1.52
CA LYS A 313 -5.00 7.76 0.14
C LYS A 313 -5.03 6.24 0.07
N THR A 314 -4.13 5.55 0.77
CA THR A 314 -4.07 4.07 0.83
C THR A 314 -5.40 3.50 1.33
N ALA A 315 -5.92 4.01 2.43
CA ALA A 315 -7.20 3.56 2.98
C ALA A 315 -8.41 3.97 2.12
N SER A 316 -8.30 5.04 1.35
CA SER A 316 -9.33 5.42 0.38
C SER A 316 -9.29 4.58 -0.90
N ALA A 317 -8.13 3.95 -1.21
CA ALA A 317 -7.92 3.19 -2.44
C ALA A 317 -7.96 1.66 -2.27
N ALA A 318 -7.78 1.15 -1.05
CA ALA A 318 -7.68 -0.28 -0.78
C ALA A 318 -8.63 -0.74 0.33
N ARG A 319 -9.13 -1.97 0.20
CA ARG A 319 -9.72 -2.82 1.25
C ARG A 319 -9.33 -4.25 0.95
N ARG A 320 -9.24 -5.08 1.98
CA ARG A 320 -8.88 -6.49 1.83
C ARG A 320 -9.80 -7.24 0.87
N ASP A 321 -11.08 -6.93 0.89
CA ASP A 321 -12.14 -7.54 0.09
C ASP A 321 -12.40 -6.82 -1.24
N ALA A 322 -11.78 -5.66 -1.48
CA ALA A 322 -11.82 -4.97 -2.76
C ALA A 322 -10.89 -5.65 -3.80
N PRO A 323 -11.08 -5.39 -5.10
CA PRO A 323 -10.08 -5.72 -6.11
C PRO A 323 -8.70 -5.14 -5.74
N VAL A 324 -7.63 -5.81 -6.17
CA VAL A 324 -6.28 -5.20 -6.11
C VAL A 324 -6.32 -3.86 -6.84
N MET A 325 -5.70 -2.84 -6.24
CA MET A 325 -5.69 -1.50 -6.83
C MET A 325 -5.27 -1.55 -8.31
N ALA A 326 -6.04 -0.87 -9.15
CA ALA A 326 -5.53 -0.48 -10.46
C ALA A 326 -4.62 0.74 -10.29
N THR A 327 -3.86 1.09 -11.32
CA THR A 327 -2.91 2.21 -11.29
C THR A 327 -3.50 3.53 -10.78
N SER A 328 -4.81 3.73 -10.97
CA SER A 328 -5.53 4.92 -10.51
C SER A 328 -6.25 4.77 -9.16
N GLY A 329 -6.14 3.60 -8.51
CA GLY A 329 -7.05 3.29 -7.40
C GLY A 329 -8.51 3.31 -7.85
N PRO A 330 -9.46 3.78 -7.01
CA PRO A 330 -10.87 3.92 -7.41
C PRO A 330 -11.15 5.21 -8.21
N TRP A 331 -10.17 6.08 -8.47
CA TRP A 331 -10.33 7.38 -9.15
C TRP A 331 -9.96 7.28 -10.63
N LEU A 332 -10.77 6.53 -11.40
CA LEU A 332 -10.53 6.32 -12.82
C LEU A 332 -10.82 7.58 -13.63
N GLU A 333 -9.90 7.92 -14.49
CA GLU A 333 -9.97 8.98 -15.51
C GLU A 333 -9.52 8.39 -16.85
N PRO A 334 -9.63 9.08 -17.97
CA PRO A 334 -9.04 8.63 -19.22
C PRO A 334 -7.55 8.29 -19.02
N THR A 335 -7.17 7.05 -19.33
CA THR A 335 -5.82 6.50 -19.11
C THR A 335 -5.51 5.38 -20.10
N PRO A 336 -4.23 5.21 -20.51
CA PRO A 336 -3.82 4.02 -21.25
C PRO A 336 -3.72 2.76 -20.37
N TRP A 337 -3.85 2.88 -19.03
CA TRP A 337 -3.67 1.80 -18.04
C TRP A 337 -4.93 1.56 -17.18
N PRO A 338 -6.05 1.13 -17.76
CA PRO A 338 -7.33 1.04 -17.05
C PRO A 338 -7.47 -0.25 -16.22
N ASN A 339 -6.37 -0.84 -15.72
CA ASN A 339 -6.36 -2.11 -14.99
C ASN A 339 -5.28 -2.18 -13.92
N THR A 340 -5.20 -3.33 -13.22
CA THR A 340 -4.10 -3.64 -12.30
C THR A 340 -2.84 -3.96 -13.08
N TRP A 341 -1.73 -3.36 -12.69
CA TRP A 341 -0.43 -3.47 -13.38
C TRP A 341 0.61 -4.15 -12.48
N TRP A 342 1.21 -5.28 -12.96
CA TRP A 342 1.98 -6.21 -12.13
C TRP A 342 3.50 -6.14 -12.29
N ASN A 343 4.02 -5.37 -13.19
CA ASN A 343 5.47 -5.30 -13.38
C ASN A 343 6.17 -4.20 -12.58
N LEU A 344 5.44 -3.55 -11.68
CA LEU A 344 5.92 -2.56 -10.71
C LEU A 344 4.78 -2.02 -9.84
N ASN A 345 3.68 -1.52 -10.44
CA ASN A 345 2.69 -0.65 -9.78
C ASN A 345 2.02 -1.34 -8.59
N ALA A 346 1.39 -2.50 -8.81
CA ALA A 346 0.69 -3.22 -7.75
C ALA A 346 1.60 -3.56 -6.55
N GLN A 347 2.87 -3.88 -6.80
CA GLN A 347 3.83 -4.14 -5.73
C GLN A 347 4.07 -2.88 -4.88
N LEU A 348 4.32 -1.74 -5.52
CA LEU A 348 4.62 -0.48 -4.85
C LEU A 348 3.41 0.10 -4.10
N GLU A 349 2.21 -0.13 -4.61
CA GLU A 349 0.95 0.34 -4.01
C GLU A 349 0.69 -0.24 -2.61
N TYR A 350 1.21 -1.44 -2.33
CA TYR A 350 0.93 -2.16 -1.09
C TYR A 350 2.09 -2.22 -0.09
N TRP A 351 3.28 -1.70 -0.39
CA TRP A 351 4.39 -1.80 0.58
C TRP A 351 4.12 -1.05 1.88
N LEU A 352 3.52 0.15 1.79
CA LEU A 352 3.27 1.00 2.95
C LEU A 352 2.41 0.34 4.02
N ILE A 353 1.46 -0.55 3.65
CA ILE A 353 0.52 -1.16 4.62
C ILE A 353 1.21 -2.03 5.67
N HIS A 354 2.38 -2.61 5.34
CA HIS A 354 3.09 -3.51 6.23
C HIS A 354 3.67 -2.74 7.42
N GLY A 355 4.61 -1.85 7.17
CA GLY A 355 5.29 -1.09 8.21
C GLY A 355 4.40 -0.09 8.95
N SER A 356 3.40 0.49 8.27
CA SER A 356 2.43 1.39 8.90
C SER A 356 1.34 0.68 9.73
N ASN A 357 1.41 -0.65 9.87
CA ASN A 357 0.48 -1.46 10.67
C ASN A 357 -0.97 -1.50 10.15
N HIS A 358 -1.17 -1.50 8.80
CA HIS A 358 -2.47 -1.48 8.16
C HIS A 358 -2.74 -2.71 7.27
N LEU A 359 -2.40 -3.90 7.75
CA LEU A 359 -2.53 -5.17 7.01
C LEU A 359 -3.98 -5.57 6.69
N GLU A 360 -4.97 -4.94 7.31
CA GLU A 360 -6.39 -5.07 6.92
C GLU A 360 -6.70 -4.53 5.52
N LEU A 361 -5.76 -3.85 4.90
CA LEU A 361 -5.89 -3.35 3.52
C LEU A 361 -5.29 -4.30 2.48
N ASP A 362 -4.71 -5.43 2.88
CA ASP A 362 -4.01 -6.36 1.98
C ASP A 362 -4.98 -7.14 1.07
N ALA A 363 -5.24 -6.59 -0.11
CA ALA A 363 -5.99 -7.25 -1.17
C ALA A 363 -5.13 -8.20 -2.02
N VAL A 364 -3.80 -8.03 -2.04
CA VAL A 364 -2.89 -8.83 -2.88
C VAL A 364 -2.87 -10.29 -2.42
N THR A 365 -2.64 -10.52 -1.12
CA THR A 365 -2.63 -11.87 -0.54
C THR A 365 -3.95 -12.60 -0.81
N ARG A 366 -5.10 -11.92 -0.60
CA ARG A 366 -6.42 -12.49 -0.88
C ARG A 366 -6.59 -12.82 -2.36
N ALA A 367 -6.34 -11.87 -3.26
CA ALA A 367 -6.59 -12.05 -4.69
C ALA A 367 -5.73 -13.15 -5.31
N LEU A 368 -4.43 -13.21 -4.96
CA LEU A 368 -3.54 -14.28 -5.44
C LEU A 368 -3.99 -15.66 -4.95
N SER A 369 -4.52 -15.75 -3.74
CA SER A 369 -5.10 -16.99 -3.20
C SER A 369 -6.42 -17.37 -3.87
N GLU A 370 -7.35 -16.42 -4.00
CA GLU A 370 -8.71 -16.64 -4.50
C GLU A 370 -8.73 -16.99 -6.00
N PHE A 371 -7.92 -16.29 -6.80
CA PHE A 371 -7.90 -16.44 -8.25
C PHE A 371 -6.72 -17.26 -8.79
N ARG A 372 -6.17 -18.16 -7.96
CA ARG A 372 -4.99 -18.99 -8.30
C ARG A 372 -5.14 -19.80 -9.61
N ASP A 373 -6.37 -20.21 -9.95
CA ASP A 373 -6.63 -20.95 -11.17
C ASP A 373 -6.42 -20.10 -12.44
N ASN A 374 -6.60 -18.78 -12.35
CA ASN A 374 -6.34 -17.88 -13.45
C ASN A 374 -4.83 -17.64 -13.62
N LEU A 375 -4.05 -17.71 -12.56
CA LEU A 375 -2.58 -17.69 -12.63
C LEU A 375 -2.03 -18.92 -13.37
N ALA A 376 -2.67 -20.08 -13.23
CA ALA A 376 -2.30 -21.28 -14.00
C ALA A 376 -2.65 -21.14 -15.48
N LYS A 377 -3.77 -20.48 -15.82
CA LYS A 377 -4.16 -20.22 -17.21
C LYS A 377 -3.24 -19.24 -17.93
N ALA A 378 -2.54 -18.37 -17.18
CA ALA A 378 -1.65 -17.36 -17.74
C ALA A 378 -0.35 -17.92 -18.34
N VAL A 379 0.10 -19.11 -17.91
CA VAL A 379 1.23 -19.81 -18.53
C VAL A 379 0.81 -20.66 -19.71
N ALA A 380 1.77 -20.99 -20.60
CA ALA A 380 1.51 -21.81 -21.76
C ALA A 380 0.94 -23.20 -21.36
N PRO A 381 0.01 -23.77 -22.15
CA PRO A 381 -0.78 -24.95 -21.75
C PRO A 381 0.02 -26.12 -21.21
N GLN A 382 1.20 -26.40 -21.77
CA GLN A 382 2.07 -27.52 -21.36
C GLN A 382 2.66 -27.37 -19.95
N TYR A 383 2.65 -26.16 -19.36
CA TYR A 383 3.21 -25.88 -18.04
C TYR A 383 2.14 -25.69 -16.96
N ARG A 384 0.85 -25.66 -17.31
CA ARG A 384 -0.27 -25.35 -16.39
C ARG A 384 -0.42 -26.31 -15.22
N GLY A 385 0.09 -27.54 -15.36
CA GLY A 385 -0.02 -28.58 -14.32
C GLY A 385 0.78 -28.23 -13.06
N ASP A 386 1.95 -27.64 -13.24
CA ASP A 386 2.94 -27.44 -12.18
C ASP A 386 3.51 -26.02 -12.08
N SER A 387 3.05 -25.10 -12.92
CA SER A 387 3.57 -23.74 -12.99
C SER A 387 2.46 -22.70 -12.96
N LEU A 388 2.82 -21.48 -12.50
CA LEU A 388 1.95 -20.30 -12.42
C LEU A 388 2.70 -19.08 -12.96
N GLY A 389 1.93 -18.09 -13.42
CA GLY A 389 2.44 -16.79 -13.80
C GLY A 389 1.38 -15.71 -13.69
N ILE A 390 1.77 -14.46 -13.76
CA ILE A 390 0.87 -13.32 -13.89
C ILE A 390 1.40 -12.41 -15.00
N PRO A 391 0.56 -12.03 -15.98
CA PRO A 391 1.00 -11.12 -17.03
C PRO A 391 1.13 -9.68 -16.52
N ARG A 392 1.60 -8.77 -17.37
CA ARG A 392 1.84 -7.36 -17.02
C ARG A 392 0.60 -6.66 -16.48
N ALA A 393 -0.56 -6.88 -17.09
CA ALA A 393 -1.81 -6.26 -16.70
C ALA A 393 -2.93 -7.31 -16.63
N THR A 394 -3.79 -7.21 -15.61
CA THR A 394 -4.92 -8.10 -15.42
C THR A 394 -6.19 -7.33 -15.07
N ASP A 395 -7.33 -7.98 -15.25
CA ASP A 395 -8.59 -7.56 -14.67
C ASP A 395 -8.63 -7.78 -13.14
N MET A 396 -9.77 -7.49 -12.52
CA MET A 396 -9.96 -7.66 -11.07
C MET A 396 -9.92 -9.12 -10.58
N LYS A 397 -10.00 -10.11 -11.48
CA LYS A 397 -9.92 -11.56 -11.19
C LYS A 397 -8.60 -12.18 -11.64
N LEU A 398 -7.59 -11.36 -11.90
CA LEU A 398 -6.27 -11.77 -12.38
C LEU A 398 -6.29 -12.46 -13.75
N VAL A 399 -7.29 -12.14 -14.58
CA VAL A 399 -7.40 -12.65 -15.96
C VAL A 399 -6.72 -11.66 -16.91
N ASP A 400 -5.88 -12.19 -17.78
CA ASP A 400 -5.49 -11.55 -19.04
C ASP A 400 -5.61 -12.55 -20.17
N ILE A 401 -6.23 -12.13 -21.25
CA ILE A 401 -6.19 -12.82 -22.51
C ILE A 401 -5.55 -11.88 -23.51
N VAL A 402 -4.27 -12.10 -23.78
CA VAL A 402 -3.47 -11.38 -24.78
C VAL A 402 -3.95 -9.95 -25.02
N SER A 403 -3.62 -9.07 -24.10
CA SER A 403 -3.84 -7.64 -24.29
C SER A 403 -3.04 -7.19 -25.52
N GLY A 404 -3.49 -6.19 -26.25
CA GLY A 404 -2.82 -5.64 -27.43
C GLY A 404 -1.37 -5.15 -27.25
N PHE A 405 -0.72 -5.52 -26.12
CA PHE A 405 0.72 -5.61 -25.95
C PHE A 405 1.13 -7.05 -26.24
N ASP A 406 2.17 -7.22 -26.99
CA ASP A 406 2.80 -8.52 -27.23
C ASP A 406 3.58 -9.01 -25.97
N TYR A 407 3.06 -8.68 -24.77
CA TYR A 407 3.65 -8.98 -23.47
C TYR A 407 2.69 -9.85 -22.65
N GLY A 408 3.14 -11.03 -22.29
CA GLY A 408 2.45 -11.95 -21.40
C GLY A 408 3.45 -12.57 -20.44
N VAL A 409 3.08 -13.65 -19.73
CA VAL A 409 4.07 -14.45 -19.02
C VAL A 409 5.10 -14.98 -20.02
N GLY A 410 4.65 -15.39 -21.22
CA GLY A 410 5.50 -15.86 -22.30
C GLY A 410 6.29 -17.12 -21.96
N VAL A 411 7.16 -17.53 -22.87
CA VAL A 411 8.06 -18.67 -22.69
C VAL A 411 9.49 -18.18 -22.83
N PRO A 412 10.36 -18.32 -21.81
CA PRO A 412 11.76 -17.95 -21.90
C PRO A 412 12.45 -18.48 -23.16
N GLY A 413 13.21 -17.61 -23.84
CA GLY A 413 13.85 -17.93 -25.11
C GLY A 413 12.99 -17.73 -26.36
N GLN A 414 11.69 -17.49 -26.22
CA GLN A 414 10.80 -17.12 -27.32
C GLN A 414 10.67 -15.60 -27.44
N SER A 415 10.26 -15.12 -28.62
CA SER A 415 10.12 -13.68 -28.87
C SER A 415 8.68 -13.18 -28.73
N ARG A 416 7.68 -14.09 -28.80
CA ARG A 416 6.26 -13.74 -28.76
C ARG A 416 5.41 -14.82 -28.08
N PRO A 417 4.52 -14.44 -27.15
CA PRO A 417 4.53 -13.11 -26.49
C PRO A 417 5.87 -12.85 -25.81
N THR A 418 6.26 -11.60 -25.70
CA THR A 418 7.51 -11.20 -24.99
C THR A 418 7.48 -11.75 -23.57
N PRO A 419 8.46 -12.60 -23.16
CA PRO A 419 8.40 -13.29 -21.88
C PRO A 419 8.77 -12.36 -20.73
N GLU A 420 7.77 -11.94 -19.96
CA GLU A 420 7.91 -11.15 -18.74
C GLU A 420 7.53 -12.01 -17.52
N VAL A 421 8.44 -12.88 -17.10
CA VAL A 421 8.17 -14.03 -16.24
C VAL A 421 8.09 -13.67 -14.77
N GLY A 422 8.89 -12.71 -14.31
CA GLY A 422 9.12 -12.43 -12.89
C GLY A 422 7.95 -11.80 -12.12
N ASN A 423 6.91 -11.31 -12.80
CA ASN A 423 5.86 -10.50 -12.17
C ASN A 423 5.14 -11.22 -11.02
N LEU A 424 4.81 -12.51 -11.15
CA LEU A 424 4.18 -13.27 -10.07
C LEU A 424 5.12 -13.45 -8.88
N THR A 425 6.39 -13.79 -9.13
CA THR A 425 7.38 -13.94 -8.07
C THR A 425 7.57 -12.64 -7.29
N TRP A 426 7.56 -11.50 -7.99
CA TRP A 426 7.62 -10.20 -7.33
C TRP A 426 6.34 -9.87 -6.55
N ALA A 427 5.16 -10.17 -7.07
CA ALA A 427 3.90 -10.01 -6.33
C ALA A 427 3.85 -10.90 -5.06
N LEU A 428 4.43 -12.10 -5.12
CA LEU A 428 4.55 -13.00 -3.97
C LEU A 428 5.53 -12.50 -2.90
N HIS A 429 6.43 -11.58 -3.23
CA HIS A 429 7.20 -10.87 -2.22
C HIS A 429 6.30 -10.01 -1.31
N ASN A 430 5.23 -9.39 -1.83
CA ASN A 430 4.26 -8.69 -0.98
C ASN A 430 3.56 -9.66 -0.01
N VAL A 431 3.22 -10.88 -0.47
CA VAL A 431 2.66 -11.93 0.42
C VAL A 431 3.66 -12.37 1.49
N TRP A 432 4.94 -12.50 1.10
CA TRP A 432 6.02 -12.75 2.06
C TRP A 432 6.11 -11.66 3.13
N LEU A 433 6.03 -10.38 2.73
CA LEU A 433 5.99 -9.27 3.68
C LEU A 433 4.79 -9.36 4.62
N SER A 434 3.60 -9.72 4.11
CA SER A 434 2.40 -9.93 4.95
C SER A 434 2.62 -11.04 5.98
N TYR A 435 3.22 -12.18 5.57
CA TYR A 435 3.62 -13.23 6.50
C TYR A 435 4.63 -12.71 7.55
N ARG A 436 5.71 -12.08 7.11
CA ARG A 436 6.80 -11.63 7.99
C ARG A 436 6.36 -10.59 9.02
N HIS A 437 5.37 -9.75 8.67
CA HIS A 437 4.84 -8.73 9.58
C HIS A 437 3.72 -9.24 10.49
N THR A 438 3.11 -10.39 10.19
CA THR A 438 2.08 -11.02 11.05
C THR A 438 2.56 -12.26 11.78
N MET A 439 3.51 -12.97 11.20
CA MET A 439 3.90 -14.33 11.55
C MET A 439 2.70 -15.30 11.53
N ASP A 440 1.69 -14.99 10.71
CA ASP A 440 0.53 -15.86 10.46
C ASP A 440 0.94 -17.00 9.53
N GLU A 441 1.16 -18.18 10.12
CA GLU A 441 1.59 -19.37 9.41
C GLU A 441 0.62 -19.80 8.30
N SER A 442 -0.68 -19.43 8.40
CA SER A 442 -1.66 -19.74 7.36
C SER A 442 -1.34 -19.01 6.04
N ILE A 443 -0.84 -17.76 6.10
CA ILE A 443 -0.38 -17.04 4.90
C ILE A 443 0.79 -17.78 4.24
N LEU A 444 1.72 -18.28 5.04
CA LEU A 444 2.88 -19.02 4.56
C LEU A 444 2.47 -20.36 3.94
N ARG A 445 1.67 -21.15 4.67
CA ARG A 445 1.27 -22.51 4.30
C ARG A 445 0.28 -22.56 3.13
N ASP A 446 -0.76 -21.71 3.19
CA ASP A 446 -1.93 -21.85 2.32
C ASP A 446 -1.85 -20.95 1.08
N VAL A 447 -1.00 -19.91 1.11
CA VAL A 447 -0.88 -18.93 0.02
C VAL A 447 0.55 -18.90 -0.54
N LEU A 448 1.52 -18.45 0.26
CA LEU A 448 2.86 -18.16 -0.27
C LEU A 448 3.56 -19.41 -0.80
N PHE A 449 3.73 -20.44 0.05
CA PHE A 449 4.50 -21.63 -0.32
C PHE A 449 3.96 -22.31 -1.59
N PRO A 450 2.67 -22.64 -1.69
CA PRO A 450 2.15 -23.32 -2.88
C PRO A 450 2.21 -22.47 -4.15
N LEU A 451 2.01 -21.16 -4.06
CA LEU A 451 2.07 -20.28 -5.23
C LEU A 451 3.51 -20.01 -5.66
N LEU A 452 4.41 -19.73 -4.71
CA LEU A 452 5.82 -19.48 -4.99
C LEU A 452 6.52 -20.74 -5.54
N ARG A 453 6.18 -21.92 -5.00
CA ARG A 453 6.69 -23.20 -5.52
C ARG A 453 6.41 -23.35 -7.01
N LYS A 454 5.18 -23.05 -7.46
CA LYS A 454 4.79 -23.14 -8.86
C LYS A 454 5.34 -21.98 -9.70
N ALA A 455 5.45 -20.77 -9.14
CA ALA A 455 6.07 -19.65 -9.84
C ALA A 455 7.56 -19.91 -10.11
N ILE A 456 8.28 -20.46 -9.14
CA ILE A 456 9.69 -20.85 -9.31
C ILE A 456 9.83 -22.07 -10.20
N ASN A 457 8.91 -23.04 -10.12
CA ASN A 457 8.94 -24.21 -10.99
C ASN A 457 8.87 -23.82 -12.48
N TYR A 458 8.17 -22.74 -12.82
CA TYR A 458 8.15 -22.22 -14.18
C TYR A 458 9.56 -21.89 -14.70
N TYR A 459 10.41 -21.26 -13.87
CA TYR A 459 11.82 -21.02 -14.23
C TYR A 459 12.62 -22.32 -14.37
N LEU A 460 12.34 -23.33 -13.50
CA LEU A 460 13.11 -24.58 -13.48
C LEU A 460 12.98 -25.37 -14.79
N HIS A 461 11.87 -25.21 -15.54
CA HIS A 461 11.69 -25.82 -16.85
C HIS A 461 12.69 -25.31 -17.91
N PHE A 462 13.24 -24.12 -17.72
CA PHE A 462 14.04 -23.44 -18.74
C PHE A 462 15.53 -23.32 -18.40
N LEU A 463 15.91 -23.52 -17.12
CA LEU A 463 17.31 -23.44 -16.74
C LEU A 463 18.16 -24.50 -17.46
N GLN A 464 19.20 -24.04 -18.13
CA GLN A 464 20.11 -24.87 -18.92
C GLN A 464 21.54 -24.83 -18.37
N PRO A 465 22.23 -25.97 -18.25
CA PRO A 465 23.64 -25.98 -17.87
C PRO A 465 24.50 -25.39 -19.00
N GLY A 466 25.34 -24.42 -18.66
CA GLY A 466 26.35 -23.85 -19.54
C GLY A 466 27.66 -24.64 -19.51
N SER A 467 28.54 -24.33 -20.46
CA SER A 467 29.92 -24.90 -20.52
C SER A 467 30.79 -24.49 -19.33
N ASP A 468 30.40 -23.41 -18.63
CA ASP A 468 31.06 -22.92 -17.40
C ASP A 468 30.57 -23.66 -16.12
N GLY A 469 29.69 -24.66 -16.27
CA GLY A 469 29.08 -25.39 -15.18
C GLY A 469 27.99 -24.66 -14.41
N LYS A 470 27.59 -23.49 -14.85
CA LYS A 470 26.48 -22.70 -14.29
C LYS A 470 25.16 -23.07 -14.93
N LEU A 471 24.07 -22.63 -14.29
CA LEU A 471 22.72 -22.73 -14.81
C LEU A 471 22.30 -21.35 -15.37
N HIS A 472 22.03 -21.31 -16.64
CA HIS A 472 21.68 -20.12 -17.40
C HIS A 472 20.18 -20.07 -17.71
N LEU A 473 19.60 -18.86 -17.65
CA LEU A 473 18.23 -18.62 -18.05
C LEU A 473 18.20 -18.14 -19.51
N PRO A 474 17.39 -18.75 -20.39
CA PRO A 474 17.16 -18.23 -21.75
C PRO A 474 16.65 -16.79 -21.71
N ALA A 475 16.69 -16.13 -22.85
CA ALA A 475 16.35 -14.71 -22.95
C ALA A 475 14.92 -14.43 -22.45
N THR A 476 14.82 -13.48 -21.50
CA THR A 476 13.59 -12.96 -20.93
C THR A 476 13.62 -11.43 -20.96
N TYR A 477 12.49 -10.80 -20.66
CA TYR A 477 12.31 -9.35 -20.75
C TYR A 477 12.38 -8.70 -19.36
N SER A 478 13.26 -7.72 -19.21
CA SER A 478 13.30 -6.85 -18.03
C SER A 478 12.32 -5.69 -18.17
N PRO A 479 11.34 -5.54 -17.29
CA PRO A 479 10.37 -4.44 -17.36
C PRO A 479 11.06 -3.07 -17.24
N GLU A 480 10.86 -2.13 -18.07
CA GLU A 480 10.35 -2.08 -19.45
C GLU A 480 11.48 -1.56 -20.35
N TYR A 481 12.70 -2.12 -20.16
CA TYR A 481 13.91 -1.55 -20.75
C TYR A 481 14.00 -1.73 -22.28
N GLY A 482 13.34 -2.77 -22.79
CA GLY A 482 13.33 -3.13 -24.23
C GLY A 482 14.39 -4.15 -24.60
N GLY A 483 13.98 -5.14 -25.37
CA GLY A 483 14.77 -6.29 -25.76
C GLY A 483 14.79 -7.42 -24.71
N ASN A 484 14.92 -8.67 -25.22
CA ASN A 484 15.09 -9.84 -24.37
C ASN A 484 16.57 -10.13 -24.18
N SER A 485 16.97 -10.49 -22.97
CA SER A 485 18.35 -10.83 -22.64
C SER A 485 18.44 -12.17 -21.96
N ARG A 486 19.46 -12.95 -22.28
CA ARG A 486 19.86 -14.11 -21.48
C ARG A 486 20.26 -13.65 -20.08
N ASP A 487 20.04 -14.50 -19.10
CA ASP A 487 20.40 -14.21 -17.71
C ASP A 487 19.97 -12.82 -17.28
N CYS A 488 18.71 -12.48 -17.57
CA CYS A 488 18.12 -11.21 -17.22
C CYS A 488 18.18 -10.99 -15.69
N ASN A 489 18.78 -9.89 -15.25
CA ASN A 489 18.93 -9.60 -13.83
C ASN A 489 17.60 -9.57 -13.07
N TYR A 490 16.53 -9.06 -13.70
CA TYR A 490 15.19 -9.08 -13.14
C TYR A 490 14.77 -10.48 -12.71
N ASP A 491 14.91 -11.46 -13.61
CA ASP A 491 14.50 -12.83 -13.36
C ASP A 491 15.48 -13.59 -12.48
N LEU A 492 16.79 -13.41 -12.65
CA LEU A 492 17.79 -14.07 -11.81
C LEU A 492 17.68 -13.66 -10.33
N MET A 493 17.38 -12.37 -10.06
CA MET A 493 17.21 -11.86 -8.70
C MET A 493 15.95 -12.45 -8.06
N LEU A 494 14.83 -12.46 -8.79
CA LEU A 494 13.58 -13.05 -8.32
C LEU A 494 13.68 -14.58 -8.14
N LEU A 495 14.33 -15.27 -9.06
CA LEU A 495 14.60 -16.71 -8.93
C LEU A 495 15.45 -17.03 -7.69
N THR A 496 16.49 -16.23 -7.43
CA THR A 496 17.37 -16.41 -6.26
C THR A 496 16.58 -16.22 -4.97
N TRP A 497 15.86 -15.10 -4.86
CA TRP A 497 15.00 -14.82 -3.73
C TRP A 497 13.95 -15.93 -3.54
N GLY A 498 13.27 -16.33 -4.60
CA GLY A 498 12.22 -17.34 -4.54
C GLY A 498 12.71 -18.72 -4.09
N CYS A 499 13.89 -19.18 -4.57
CA CYS A 499 14.50 -20.45 -4.13
C CYS A 499 14.88 -20.38 -2.65
N ARG A 500 15.45 -19.27 -2.17
CA ARG A 500 15.83 -19.07 -0.76
C ARG A 500 14.59 -19.05 0.12
N THR A 501 13.57 -18.26 -0.23
CA THR A 501 12.30 -18.16 0.50
C THR A 501 11.57 -19.50 0.56
N LEU A 502 11.60 -20.31 -0.50
CA LEU A 502 11.01 -21.65 -0.49
C LEU A 502 11.74 -22.60 0.47
N LEU A 503 13.06 -22.57 0.51
CA LEU A 503 13.83 -23.39 1.47
C LEU A 503 13.56 -22.97 2.91
N GLU A 504 13.54 -21.67 3.20
CA GLU A 504 13.18 -21.12 4.51
C GLU A 504 11.73 -21.48 4.89
N SER A 505 10.79 -21.31 3.97
CA SER A 505 9.38 -21.66 4.20
C SER A 505 9.18 -23.15 4.45
N ALA A 506 9.88 -24.01 3.71
CA ALA A 506 9.82 -25.46 3.91
C ALA A 506 10.35 -25.86 5.29
N GLU A 507 11.43 -25.24 5.76
CA GLU A 507 11.99 -25.44 7.10
C GLU A 507 11.01 -25.00 8.18
N LEU A 508 10.45 -23.78 8.08
CA LEU A 508 9.47 -23.23 9.02
C LEU A 508 8.20 -24.08 9.11
N LEU A 509 7.74 -24.63 7.99
CA LEU A 509 6.53 -25.46 7.92
C LEU A 509 6.78 -26.95 8.18
N GLY A 510 8.05 -27.38 8.33
CA GLY A 510 8.39 -28.78 8.46
C GLY A 510 8.10 -29.61 7.20
N ILE A 511 8.13 -28.99 6.01
CA ILE A 511 7.83 -29.65 4.73
C ILE A 511 9.11 -30.20 4.11
N ASN A 512 9.11 -31.49 3.79
CA ASN A 512 10.15 -32.09 2.97
C ASN A 512 9.70 -32.11 1.50
N ASP A 513 9.96 -31.02 0.76
CA ASP A 513 9.57 -30.88 -0.63
C ASP A 513 10.56 -31.55 -1.59
N GLU A 514 10.03 -32.26 -2.57
CA GLU A 514 10.83 -33.00 -3.59
C GLU A 514 11.71 -32.08 -4.45
N LEU A 515 11.35 -30.80 -4.61
CA LEU A 515 12.12 -29.79 -5.36
C LEU A 515 13.20 -29.09 -4.52
N ALA A 516 13.25 -29.30 -3.19
CA ALA A 516 14.24 -28.66 -2.33
C ALA A 516 15.70 -28.90 -2.77
N PRO A 517 16.11 -30.11 -3.24
CA PRO A 517 17.44 -30.30 -3.82
C PRO A 517 17.68 -29.44 -5.07
N ARG A 518 16.65 -29.23 -5.91
CA ARG A 518 16.77 -28.42 -7.11
C ARG A 518 16.89 -26.92 -6.78
N TRP A 519 16.16 -26.42 -5.77
CA TRP A 519 16.32 -25.04 -5.30
C TRP A 519 17.72 -24.78 -4.75
N ARG A 520 18.31 -25.74 -3.99
CA ARG A 520 19.72 -25.66 -3.53
C ARG A 520 20.70 -25.66 -4.69
N GLU A 521 20.46 -26.49 -5.71
CA GLU A 521 21.30 -26.52 -6.91
C GLU A 521 21.27 -25.17 -7.64
N VAL A 522 20.08 -24.56 -7.80
CA VAL A 522 19.95 -23.23 -8.41
C VAL A 522 20.77 -22.21 -7.64
N LEU A 523 20.63 -22.14 -6.32
CA LEU A 523 21.39 -21.20 -5.49
C LEU A 523 22.89 -21.39 -5.59
N ALA A 524 23.36 -22.63 -5.72
CA ALA A 524 24.79 -22.96 -5.83
C ALA A 524 25.35 -22.72 -7.24
N ARG A 525 24.54 -22.92 -8.30
CA ARG A 525 25.04 -23.01 -9.68
C ARG A 525 24.46 -21.99 -10.65
N ARG A 526 23.44 -21.16 -10.27
CA ARG A 526 22.92 -20.14 -11.18
C ARG A 526 24.03 -19.25 -11.73
N ALA A 527 23.87 -18.72 -12.92
CA ALA A 527 24.73 -17.69 -13.47
C ALA A 527 24.89 -16.52 -12.49
N PRO A 528 26.06 -15.89 -12.40
CA PRO A 528 26.24 -14.66 -11.63
C PRO A 528 25.33 -13.56 -12.20
N TYR A 529 24.99 -12.58 -11.40
CA TYR A 529 24.29 -11.39 -11.90
C TYR A 529 25.15 -10.67 -12.91
N PRO A 530 24.69 -10.45 -14.16
CA PRO A 530 25.42 -9.68 -15.16
C PRO A 530 25.76 -8.28 -14.68
N THR A 531 27.07 -7.96 -14.69
CA THR A 531 27.62 -6.65 -14.32
C THR A 531 28.67 -6.21 -15.33
N ASP A 532 28.88 -4.91 -15.47
CA ASP A 532 29.97 -4.30 -16.24
C ASP A 532 30.73 -3.27 -15.39
N THR A 533 31.55 -2.44 -16.04
CA THR A 533 32.30 -1.37 -15.36
C THR A 533 31.41 -0.33 -14.70
N ASN A 534 30.12 -0.24 -15.08
CA ASN A 534 29.15 0.73 -14.59
C ASN A 534 28.21 0.17 -13.51
N GLY A 535 28.24 -1.14 -13.23
CA GLY A 535 27.40 -1.80 -12.25
C GLY A 535 26.51 -2.88 -12.85
N PHE A 536 25.30 -3.07 -12.34
CA PHE A 536 24.37 -4.06 -12.87
C PHE A 536 23.90 -3.74 -14.28
N MET A 537 23.99 -4.75 -15.15
CA MET A 537 23.42 -4.73 -16.50
C MET A 537 21.92 -5.10 -16.43
N ILE A 538 21.22 -4.99 -17.55
CA ILE A 538 19.85 -5.52 -17.70
C ILE A 538 19.88 -7.06 -17.73
N GLY A 539 20.82 -7.62 -18.44
CA GLY A 539 21.10 -9.06 -18.55
C GLY A 539 22.39 -9.26 -19.29
N ALA A 540 22.79 -10.52 -19.55
CA ALA A 540 24.08 -10.87 -20.14
C ALA A 540 24.33 -10.23 -21.52
N ASP A 541 23.27 -9.97 -22.28
CA ASP A 541 23.37 -9.44 -23.65
C ASP A 541 23.07 -7.92 -23.74
N ILE A 542 22.55 -7.30 -22.66
CA ILE A 542 22.07 -5.92 -22.68
C ILE A 542 22.65 -5.13 -21.51
N PRO A 543 23.60 -4.21 -21.74
CA PRO A 543 24.06 -3.29 -20.70
C PRO A 543 22.99 -2.24 -20.36
N TYR A 544 23.11 -1.59 -19.19
CA TYR A 544 22.31 -0.42 -18.87
C TYR A 544 22.94 0.81 -19.55
N ALA A 545 22.44 1.19 -20.72
CA ALA A 545 23.06 2.18 -21.60
C ALA A 545 22.14 3.34 -22.05
N LYS A 546 20.92 3.41 -21.52
CA LYS A 546 19.95 4.49 -21.82
C LYS A 546 19.09 4.78 -20.59
N SER A 547 18.53 5.98 -20.55
CA SER A 547 17.60 6.37 -19.49
C SER A 547 16.39 5.46 -19.45
N HIS A 548 16.07 4.99 -18.25
CA HIS A 548 14.87 4.21 -17.99
C HIS A 548 14.39 4.45 -16.56
N ARG A 549 13.06 4.46 -16.40
CA ARG A 549 12.42 4.78 -15.13
C ARG A 549 12.38 3.62 -14.12
N HIS A 550 12.33 2.36 -14.60
CA HIS A 550 12.31 1.17 -13.74
C HIS A 550 13.71 0.81 -13.21
N TYR A 551 13.72 0.16 -12.05
CA TYR A 551 14.94 -0.38 -11.42
C TYR A 551 14.91 -1.91 -11.32
N SER A 552 14.28 -2.55 -12.32
CA SER A 552 14.15 -4.02 -12.40
C SER A 552 15.50 -4.76 -12.32
N HIS A 553 16.58 -4.14 -12.76
CA HIS A 553 17.95 -4.66 -12.64
C HIS A 553 18.58 -4.47 -11.25
N LEU A 554 17.88 -3.87 -10.29
CA LEU A 554 18.34 -3.60 -8.92
C LEU A 554 17.48 -4.28 -7.85
N LEU A 555 16.56 -5.19 -8.23
CA LEU A 555 15.64 -5.81 -7.28
C LEU A 555 16.33 -6.57 -6.14
N ALA A 556 17.51 -7.18 -6.40
CA ALA A 556 18.29 -7.82 -5.35
C ALA A 556 18.72 -6.85 -4.24
N VAL A 557 18.82 -5.55 -4.56
CA VAL A 557 19.11 -4.50 -3.58
C VAL A 557 17.84 -4.09 -2.86
N TYR A 558 16.82 -3.68 -3.63
CA TYR A 558 15.53 -3.25 -3.12
C TYR A 558 14.41 -3.68 -4.08
N PRO A 559 13.37 -4.37 -3.62
CA PRO A 559 13.00 -4.62 -2.22
C PRO A 559 13.40 -6.00 -1.67
N LEU A 560 14.19 -6.81 -2.40
CA LEU A 560 14.46 -8.20 -2.03
C LEU A 560 15.53 -8.36 -0.95
N TYR A 561 16.37 -7.34 -0.71
CA TYR A 561 17.44 -7.32 0.29
C TYR A 561 18.40 -8.51 0.22
N GLU A 562 18.62 -9.05 -0.99
CA GLU A 562 19.62 -10.09 -1.27
C GLU A 562 21.05 -9.54 -1.23
N LEU A 563 21.19 -8.26 -1.60
CA LEU A 563 22.42 -7.48 -1.60
C LEU A 563 22.18 -6.21 -0.78
N THR A 564 22.85 -6.09 0.35
CA THR A 564 22.58 -5.06 1.36
C THR A 564 23.73 -4.07 1.58
N GLY A 565 24.84 -4.24 0.84
CA GLY A 565 26.04 -3.44 1.03
C GLY A 565 26.82 -3.80 2.29
N HIS A 566 26.69 -5.06 2.75
CA HIS A 566 27.38 -5.54 3.96
C HIS A 566 28.90 -5.58 3.77
N THR A 567 29.35 -5.98 2.59
CA THR A 567 30.79 -5.94 2.25
C THR A 567 31.15 -4.66 1.48
N PRO A 568 32.41 -4.19 1.53
CA PRO A 568 32.85 -3.02 0.76
C PRO A 568 32.60 -3.17 -0.75
N ASP A 569 32.85 -4.35 -1.32
CA ASP A 569 32.67 -4.62 -2.75
C ASP A 569 31.18 -4.59 -3.15
N GLU A 570 30.33 -5.20 -2.35
CA GLU A 570 28.88 -5.18 -2.54
C GLU A 570 28.33 -3.74 -2.45
N ARG A 571 28.77 -2.99 -1.44
CA ARG A 571 28.42 -1.59 -1.27
C ARG A 571 28.84 -0.73 -2.47
N ALA A 572 30.07 -0.91 -2.92
CA ALA A 572 30.61 -0.20 -4.10
C ALA A 572 29.83 -0.54 -5.38
N LEU A 573 29.42 -1.81 -5.55
CA LEU A 573 28.59 -2.24 -6.68
C LEU A 573 27.22 -1.56 -6.65
N ILE A 574 26.54 -1.53 -5.49
CA ILE A 574 25.23 -0.90 -5.34
C ILE A 574 25.33 0.60 -5.59
N GLU A 575 26.29 1.29 -4.98
CA GLU A 575 26.49 2.73 -5.15
C GLU A 575 26.77 3.11 -6.60
N LYS A 576 27.61 2.35 -7.27
CA LYS A 576 27.94 2.53 -8.68
C LYS A 576 26.70 2.35 -9.56
N SER A 577 25.96 1.27 -9.35
CA SER A 577 24.76 0.95 -10.13
C SER A 577 23.67 2.00 -9.94
N LEU A 578 23.44 2.46 -8.70
CA LEU A 578 22.50 3.55 -8.40
C LEU A 578 22.92 4.85 -9.12
N ALA A 579 24.18 5.23 -8.98
CA ALA A 579 24.72 6.45 -9.63
C ALA A 579 24.58 6.36 -11.15
N HIS A 580 24.89 5.22 -11.75
CA HIS A 580 24.78 5.00 -13.18
C HIS A 580 23.32 5.06 -13.66
N TRP A 581 22.39 4.37 -12.96
CA TRP A 581 20.97 4.41 -13.29
C TRP A 581 20.41 5.84 -13.34
N VAL A 582 20.62 6.64 -12.29
CA VAL A 582 20.06 7.99 -12.18
C VAL A 582 20.82 9.04 -13.02
N SER A 583 21.98 8.70 -13.57
CA SER A 583 22.75 9.61 -14.43
C SER A 583 22.08 9.88 -15.79
N PHE A 584 21.30 8.92 -16.29
CA PHE A 584 20.51 9.06 -17.52
C PHE A 584 19.16 9.71 -17.19
N THR A 585 18.99 11.00 -17.52
CA THR A 585 17.85 11.78 -17.04
C THR A 585 16.65 11.83 -17.98
N GLY A 586 16.75 11.36 -19.22
CA GLY A 586 15.76 11.62 -20.29
C GLY A 586 14.41 10.91 -20.11
N ALA A 587 14.33 9.81 -19.35
CA ALA A 587 13.11 9.03 -19.14
C ALA A 587 12.85 8.70 -17.67
N LEU A 588 13.43 9.44 -16.74
CA LEU A 588 13.15 9.26 -15.32
C LEU A 588 11.73 9.72 -15.00
N GLN A 589 11.06 8.98 -14.12
CA GLN A 589 9.71 9.26 -13.65
C GLN A 589 9.66 9.24 -12.11
N GLY A 590 8.49 9.49 -11.53
CA GLY A 590 8.34 9.63 -10.09
C GLY A 590 8.90 8.47 -9.28
N TYR A 591 8.59 7.23 -9.63
CA TYR A 591 9.05 6.04 -8.91
C TYR A 591 10.55 5.72 -9.10
N THR A 592 11.25 6.37 -10.04
CA THR A 592 12.72 6.37 -10.04
C THR A 592 13.26 6.96 -8.74
N PHE A 593 12.67 8.07 -8.31
CA PHE A 593 13.13 8.80 -7.13
C PHE A 593 12.75 8.10 -5.83
N THR A 594 11.63 7.36 -5.79
CA THR A 594 11.27 6.54 -4.62
C THR A 594 12.22 5.34 -4.49
N GLY A 595 12.49 4.62 -5.59
CA GLY A 595 13.45 3.53 -5.59
C GLY A 595 14.86 3.97 -5.19
N ALA A 596 15.34 5.11 -5.76
CA ALA A 596 16.64 5.68 -5.40
C ALA A 596 16.71 6.13 -3.93
N ALA A 597 15.60 6.66 -3.37
CA ALA A 597 15.51 7.04 -1.97
C ALA A 597 15.59 5.81 -1.05
N SER A 598 14.83 4.75 -1.33
CA SER A 598 14.84 3.52 -0.54
C SER A 598 16.19 2.78 -0.62
N ILE A 599 16.84 2.73 -1.79
CA ILE A 599 18.21 2.18 -1.92
C ILE A 599 19.21 3.05 -1.13
N SER A 600 19.08 4.38 -1.14
CA SER A 600 19.92 5.25 -0.33
C SER A 600 19.68 5.04 1.17
N ALA A 601 18.42 4.84 1.59
CA ALA A 601 18.08 4.53 2.97
C ALA A 601 18.65 3.17 3.43
N LEU A 602 18.64 2.14 2.57
CA LEU A 602 19.31 0.87 2.83
C LEU A 602 20.81 1.07 3.15
N LEU A 603 21.47 1.95 2.39
CA LEU A 603 22.89 2.27 2.57
C LEU A 603 23.18 3.22 3.75
N GLY A 604 22.17 3.64 4.50
CA GLY A 604 22.30 4.61 5.60
C GLY A 604 22.55 6.04 5.15
N LYS A 605 22.27 6.38 3.88
CA LYS A 605 22.51 7.69 3.25
C LYS A 605 21.25 8.57 3.33
N GLY A 606 20.90 9.04 4.53
CA GLY A 606 19.67 9.81 4.77
C GLY A 606 19.58 11.11 3.97
N GLU A 607 20.69 11.83 3.79
CA GLU A 607 20.73 13.07 2.97
C GLU A 607 20.42 12.79 1.51
N ASP A 608 20.95 11.70 0.95
CA ASP A 608 20.67 11.30 -0.43
C ASP A 608 19.21 10.86 -0.60
N ALA A 609 18.67 10.09 0.36
CA ALA A 609 17.28 9.68 0.36
C ALA A 609 16.34 10.90 0.38
N LEU A 610 16.58 11.85 1.28
CA LEU A 610 15.80 13.09 1.37
C LEU A 610 15.92 13.94 0.08
N ARG A 611 17.11 14.01 -0.52
CA ARG A 611 17.35 14.72 -1.77
C ARG A 611 16.54 14.12 -2.93
N TYR A 612 16.48 12.80 -3.07
CA TYR A 612 15.65 12.14 -4.09
C TYR A 612 14.16 12.38 -3.84
N LEU A 613 13.68 12.25 -2.62
CA LEU A 613 12.30 12.58 -2.27
C LEU A 613 11.98 14.06 -2.52
N GLY A 614 12.90 14.98 -2.25
CA GLY A 614 12.76 16.41 -2.59
C GLY A 614 12.61 16.66 -4.09
N GLN A 615 13.34 15.93 -4.94
CA GLN A 615 13.21 16.00 -6.40
C GLN A 615 11.84 15.47 -6.87
N LEU A 616 11.37 14.37 -6.28
CA LEU A 616 10.02 13.85 -6.52
C LEU A 616 8.96 14.90 -6.20
N MET A 617 9.00 15.45 -4.98
CA MET A 617 8.03 16.45 -4.51
C MET A 617 8.00 17.73 -5.36
N GLY A 618 9.15 18.14 -5.91
CA GLY A 618 9.26 19.37 -6.70
C GLY A 618 8.85 19.22 -8.16
N ARG A 619 8.89 18.00 -8.72
CA ARG A 619 8.73 17.78 -10.15
C ARG A 619 7.47 17.01 -10.55
N TYR A 620 7.03 16.08 -9.71
CA TYR A 620 6.05 15.06 -10.11
C TYR A 620 4.79 15.05 -9.25
N ILE A 621 4.90 15.40 -7.96
CA ILE A 621 3.75 15.38 -7.05
C ILE A 621 2.90 16.63 -7.28
N GLN A 622 1.61 16.42 -7.49
CA GLN A 622 0.63 17.45 -7.82
C GLN A 622 0.02 18.08 -6.56
N ALA A 623 -0.83 19.09 -6.74
CA ALA A 623 -1.39 19.87 -5.64
C ALA A 623 -2.11 19.01 -4.59
N ASN A 624 -2.88 18.01 -5.02
CA ASN A 624 -3.59 17.07 -4.15
C ASN A 624 -2.78 15.81 -3.79
N THR A 625 -1.47 15.86 -3.94
CA THR A 625 -0.55 14.73 -3.75
C THR A 625 -0.73 13.54 -4.72
N MET A 626 -1.53 13.68 -5.76
CA MET A 626 -1.55 12.70 -6.86
C MET A 626 -0.27 12.82 -7.70
N TYR A 627 0.04 11.74 -8.40
CA TYR A 627 1.06 11.72 -9.43
C TYR A 627 0.38 11.62 -10.80
N LYS A 628 0.84 12.42 -11.75
CA LYS A 628 0.29 12.45 -13.10
C LYS A 628 1.30 11.92 -14.09
N GLU A 629 0.90 10.88 -14.80
CA GLU A 629 1.60 10.40 -16.01
C GLU A 629 0.71 10.59 -17.25
N ALA A 630 0.35 9.56 -18.00
CA ALA A 630 -0.68 9.64 -19.05
C ALA A 630 -2.10 9.42 -18.51
N GLY A 631 -2.33 9.70 -17.25
CA GLY A 631 -3.54 9.50 -16.46
C GLY A 631 -3.19 9.48 -14.98
N PRO A 632 -4.14 9.20 -14.09
CA PRO A 632 -3.85 9.03 -12.67
C PRO A 632 -3.10 7.73 -12.42
N VAL A 633 -2.00 7.82 -11.67
CA VAL A 633 -1.26 6.69 -11.11
C VAL A 633 -0.91 7.01 -9.65
N ILE A 634 -1.07 6.05 -8.74
CA ILE A 634 -0.94 6.30 -7.30
C ILE A 634 0.23 5.54 -6.62
N GLU A 635 0.87 4.59 -7.30
CA GLU A 635 2.00 3.84 -6.76
C GLU A 635 3.17 4.72 -6.32
N THR A 636 3.45 5.78 -7.07
CA THR A 636 4.57 6.69 -6.80
C THR A 636 4.43 7.44 -5.48
N PRO A 637 3.31 8.16 -5.18
CA PRO A 637 3.16 8.80 -3.87
C PRO A 637 3.08 7.79 -2.72
N LEU A 638 2.50 6.60 -2.93
CA LEU A 638 2.43 5.56 -1.90
C LEU A 638 3.83 4.98 -1.62
N SER A 639 4.62 4.68 -2.65
CA SER A 639 6.01 4.24 -2.47
C SER A 639 6.93 5.33 -1.92
N ALA A 640 6.62 6.61 -2.13
CA ALA A 640 7.37 7.70 -1.48
C ALA A 640 7.13 7.74 0.04
N ALA A 641 5.91 7.45 0.49
CA ALA A 641 5.64 7.28 1.92
C ALA A 641 6.35 6.05 2.50
N GLN A 642 6.46 4.95 1.71
CA GLN A 642 7.30 3.80 2.08
C GLN A 642 8.79 4.19 2.17
N SER A 643 9.30 5.02 1.25
CA SER A 643 10.69 5.49 1.33
C SER A 643 10.95 6.33 2.59
N LEU A 644 9.99 7.16 3.03
CA LEU A 644 10.07 7.83 4.35
C LEU A 644 10.11 6.82 5.49
N HIS A 645 9.30 5.75 5.39
CA HIS A 645 9.31 4.67 6.36
C HIS A 645 10.68 3.98 6.41
N ASP A 646 11.29 3.67 5.24
CA ASP A 646 12.62 3.05 5.12
C ASP A 646 13.74 3.93 5.74
N MET A 647 13.57 5.25 5.77
CA MET A 647 14.51 6.16 6.43
C MET A 647 14.43 6.07 7.95
N VAL A 648 13.26 5.79 8.52
CA VAL A 648 13.03 5.83 9.98
C VAL A 648 12.98 4.45 10.62
N CYS A 649 12.62 3.40 9.87
CA CYS A 649 12.54 2.03 10.38
C CYS A 649 12.78 1.02 9.26
N GLN A 650 13.66 0.05 9.49
CA GLN A 650 13.87 -1.09 8.60
C GLN A 650 13.88 -2.39 9.41
N SER A 651 13.41 -3.50 8.85
CA SER A 651 13.33 -4.79 9.56
C SER A 651 13.69 -6.01 8.70
N TRP A 652 14.47 -5.83 7.62
CA TRP A 652 14.95 -6.92 6.79
C TRP A 652 16.09 -7.71 7.45
N GLY A 653 16.26 -8.99 7.06
CA GLY A 653 17.32 -9.87 7.54
C GLY A 653 17.23 -10.14 9.05
N ASP A 654 16.01 -10.25 9.58
CA ASP A 654 15.72 -10.51 11.00
C ASP A 654 16.27 -9.46 11.98
N VAL A 655 16.64 -8.27 11.51
CA VAL A 655 17.16 -7.19 12.34
C VAL A 655 16.29 -5.95 12.20
N ILE A 656 15.72 -5.51 13.29
CA ILE A 656 15.00 -4.23 13.39
C ILE A 656 16.05 -3.11 13.53
N ARG A 657 15.98 -2.11 12.64
CA ARG A 657 16.89 -0.95 12.62
C ARG A 657 16.09 0.31 12.91
N VAL A 658 16.41 0.93 14.03
CA VAL A 658 15.75 2.18 14.49
C VAL A 658 16.53 3.36 13.96
N PHE A 659 15.86 4.23 13.20
CA PHE A 659 16.42 5.45 12.63
C PHE A 659 17.68 5.24 11.77
N PRO A 660 17.65 4.29 10.81
CA PRO A 660 18.86 3.84 10.10
C PRO A 660 19.40 4.88 9.12
N ALA A 661 18.58 5.79 8.58
CA ALA A 661 18.97 6.69 7.49
C ALA A 661 18.34 8.08 7.62
N LEU A 662 18.56 8.73 8.74
CA LEU A 662 18.04 10.08 8.96
C LEU A 662 19.00 11.15 8.41
N PRO A 663 18.49 12.21 7.77
CA PRO A 663 19.28 13.40 7.48
C PRO A 663 19.64 14.14 8.77
N GLY A 664 20.76 14.84 8.78
CA GLY A 664 21.26 15.54 9.96
C GLY A 664 20.30 16.61 10.52
N ALA A 665 19.44 17.16 9.65
CA ALA A 665 18.40 18.11 10.04
C ALA A 665 17.24 17.51 10.84
N TRP A 666 17.03 16.17 10.78
CA TRP A 666 15.95 15.50 11.53
C TRP A 666 16.43 15.08 12.90
N ARG A 667 16.57 16.06 13.78
CA ARG A 667 17.10 15.85 15.13
C ARG A 667 16.05 15.30 16.10
N ASP A 668 14.78 15.64 15.87
CA ASP A 668 13.65 15.23 16.70
C ASP A 668 12.66 14.45 15.83
N LEU A 669 12.22 13.30 16.32
CA LEU A 669 11.36 12.39 15.57
C LEU A 669 10.69 11.39 16.50
N VAL A 670 9.44 11.06 16.21
CA VAL A 670 8.66 10.07 16.97
C VAL A 670 8.03 9.07 16.04
N VAL A 671 8.21 7.79 16.34
CA VAL A 671 7.44 6.67 15.77
C VAL A 671 6.76 5.92 16.91
N HIS A 672 5.54 5.42 16.64
CA HIS A 672 4.82 4.58 17.59
C HIS A 672 4.05 3.48 16.86
N ASP A 673 4.16 2.26 17.38
CA ASP A 673 3.53 1.04 16.89
C ASP A 673 3.76 0.78 15.37
N PHE A 674 4.93 1.15 14.84
CA PHE A 674 5.35 0.71 13.52
C PHE A 674 5.56 -0.80 13.52
N ARG A 675 4.91 -1.47 12.58
CA ARG A 675 5.00 -2.92 12.47
C ARG A 675 6.28 -3.35 11.77
N THR A 676 6.95 -4.34 12.30
CA THR A 676 8.21 -4.88 11.76
C THR A 676 8.11 -6.37 11.51
N GLN A 677 9.03 -6.91 10.72
CA GLN A 677 9.17 -8.35 10.55
C GLN A 677 9.37 -9.05 11.90
N GLY A 678 8.84 -10.26 12.07
CA GLY A 678 8.74 -10.96 13.35
C GLY A 678 7.51 -10.58 14.16
N ALA A 679 6.58 -9.80 13.59
CA ALA A 679 5.36 -9.29 14.24
C ALA A 679 5.66 -8.48 15.51
N PHE A 680 6.61 -7.56 15.42
CA PHE A 680 6.86 -6.59 16.50
C PHE A 680 6.22 -5.25 16.20
N LEU A 681 5.77 -4.55 17.25
CA LEU A 681 5.37 -3.16 17.18
C LEU A 681 6.46 -2.29 17.81
N LEU A 682 7.05 -1.43 16.99
CA LEU A 682 8.16 -0.54 17.36
C LEU A 682 7.63 0.84 17.74
N SER A 683 8.03 1.33 18.93
CA SER A 683 7.90 2.74 19.30
C SER A 683 9.29 3.28 19.68
N ALA A 684 9.62 4.47 19.22
CA ALA A 684 10.89 5.10 19.52
C ALA A 684 10.81 6.62 19.43
N VAL A 685 11.60 7.28 20.24
CA VAL A 685 11.73 8.75 20.27
C VAL A 685 13.19 9.14 20.08
N ARG A 686 13.40 10.10 19.19
CA ARG A 686 14.67 10.79 18.98
C ARG A 686 14.53 12.26 19.38
N GLU A 687 15.44 12.75 20.19
CA GLU A 687 15.51 14.13 20.63
C GLU A 687 16.93 14.66 20.56
N ALA A 688 17.08 15.90 20.13
CA ALA A 688 18.37 16.56 19.98
C ALA A 688 19.44 15.72 19.24
N GLY A 689 18.98 14.90 18.29
CA GLY A 689 19.86 14.04 17.49
C GLY A 689 20.24 12.71 18.14
N ARG A 690 19.62 12.31 19.25
CA ARG A 690 19.90 11.06 19.97
C ARG A 690 18.64 10.23 20.15
N THR A 691 18.72 8.92 19.95
CA THR A 691 17.64 8.00 20.32
C THR A 691 17.53 7.97 21.83
N ARG A 692 16.36 8.38 22.37
CA ARG A 692 16.10 8.47 23.82
C ARG A 692 15.68 7.13 24.39
N TRP A 693 14.77 6.48 23.69
CA TRP A 693 14.28 5.17 24.07
C TRP A 693 13.73 4.42 22.87
N VAL A 694 13.68 3.09 22.99
CA VAL A 694 13.07 2.18 22.04
C VAL A 694 12.20 1.18 22.80
N ARG A 695 10.93 1.06 22.43
CA ARG A 695 10.02 0.02 22.93
C ARG A 695 9.64 -0.93 21.81
N LEU A 696 9.66 -2.21 22.11
CA LEU A 696 9.18 -3.26 21.20
C LEU A 696 8.12 -4.10 21.91
N VAL A 697 7.01 -4.35 21.25
CA VAL A 697 5.97 -5.28 21.68
C VAL A 697 6.00 -6.47 20.73
N SER A 698 6.03 -7.69 21.25
CA SER A 698 6.02 -8.91 20.45
C SER A 698 4.60 -9.48 20.35
N GLU A 699 4.06 -9.59 19.16
CA GLU A 699 2.75 -10.24 18.94
C GLU A 699 2.88 -11.75 18.68
N ALA A 700 4.04 -12.22 18.24
CA ALA A 700 4.25 -13.63 17.89
C ALA A 700 5.17 -14.40 18.84
N GLY A 701 6.02 -13.72 19.61
CA GLY A 701 7.07 -14.36 20.43
C GLY A 701 8.31 -14.78 19.62
N ALA A 702 8.50 -14.17 18.43
CA ALA A 702 9.68 -14.45 17.59
C ALA A 702 10.97 -13.92 18.25
N PRO A 703 12.14 -14.44 17.88
CA PRO A 703 13.42 -13.87 18.30
C PRO A 703 13.54 -12.39 17.86
N CYS A 704 13.93 -11.51 18.79
CA CYS A 704 14.09 -10.08 18.53
C CYS A 704 15.57 -9.71 18.46
N VAL A 705 16.02 -9.22 17.30
CA VAL A 705 17.32 -8.58 17.15
C VAL A 705 17.10 -7.13 16.75
N VAL A 706 17.63 -6.18 17.53
CA VAL A 706 17.39 -4.76 17.30
C VAL A 706 18.67 -3.94 17.36
N ARG A 707 18.88 -3.12 16.32
CA ARG A 707 19.86 -2.02 16.32
C ARG A 707 19.13 -0.76 16.80
N HIS A 708 19.23 -0.49 18.11
CA HIS A 708 18.42 0.53 18.80
C HIS A 708 18.92 1.96 18.63
N GLY A 709 20.18 2.18 18.20
CA GLY A 709 20.75 3.50 17.95
C GLY A 709 21.01 4.36 19.21
N ILE A 710 20.88 3.78 20.41
CA ILE A 710 21.25 4.45 21.68
C ILE A 710 22.76 4.29 21.88
N THR A 711 23.45 5.38 22.21
CA THR A 711 24.90 5.39 22.43
C THR A 711 25.25 5.14 23.90
N GLY A 712 26.31 4.33 24.11
CA GLY A 712 26.81 3.96 25.45
C GLY A 712 26.07 2.77 26.06
N PRO A 713 26.30 2.50 27.35
CA PRO A 713 25.62 1.41 28.07
C PRO A 713 24.10 1.62 28.11
N ILE A 714 23.36 0.51 28.09
CA ILE A 714 21.89 0.51 28.05
C ILE A 714 21.30 -0.25 29.22
N ASP A 715 20.07 0.12 29.56
CA ASP A 715 19.16 -0.67 30.38
C ASP A 715 18.10 -1.28 29.47
N VAL A 716 17.81 -2.57 29.68
CA VAL A 716 16.75 -3.32 28.98
C VAL A 716 15.77 -3.84 30.02
N ARG A 717 14.50 -3.44 29.94
CA ARG A 717 13.47 -3.75 30.94
C ARG A 717 12.20 -4.26 30.28
N ASP A 718 11.49 -5.15 30.98
CA ASP A 718 10.14 -5.55 30.57
C ASP A 718 9.07 -4.52 30.97
N ALA A 719 7.78 -4.84 30.72
CA ALA A 719 6.66 -3.98 31.03
C ALA A 719 6.47 -3.74 32.55
N SER A 720 7.00 -4.60 33.40
CA SER A 720 6.97 -4.43 34.87
C SER A 720 8.11 -3.56 35.40
N GLY A 721 9.07 -3.16 34.54
CA GLY A 721 10.29 -2.46 34.93
C GLY A 721 11.45 -3.40 35.27
N THR A 722 11.23 -4.72 35.26
CA THR A 722 12.26 -5.71 35.61
C THR A 722 13.33 -5.76 34.55
N SER A 723 14.60 -5.75 34.95
CA SER A 723 15.74 -5.86 34.05
C SER A 723 15.77 -7.20 33.32
N LEU A 724 15.95 -7.15 32.01
CA LEU A 724 16.08 -8.31 31.15
C LEU A 724 17.52 -8.50 30.69
N ALA A 725 17.95 -9.75 30.63
CA ALA A 725 19.20 -10.12 29.99
C ALA A 725 19.10 -9.99 28.46
N TYR A 726 20.18 -9.55 27.84
CA TYR A 726 20.33 -9.49 26.39
C TYR A 726 21.74 -9.95 25.97
N GLU A 727 21.88 -10.27 24.71
CA GLU A 727 23.15 -10.65 24.10
C GLU A 727 23.54 -9.58 23.06
N GLU A 728 24.81 -9.20 23.04
CA GLU A 728 25.35 -8.36 21.97
C GLU A 728 25.33 -9.13 20.65
N ALA A 729 24.90 -8.47 19.60
CA ALA A 729 24.87 -8.99 18.23
C ALA A 729 25.78 -8.15 17.31
N THR A 730 25.90 -8.52 16.06
CA THR A 730 26.72 -7.79 15.09
C THR A 730 26.24 -6.34 14.88
N ASP A 731 27.16 -5.45 14.55
CA ASP A 731 26.90 -4.06 14.18
C ASP A 731 26.16 -3.22 15.25
N GLY A 732 26.41 -3.47 16.53
CA GLY A 732 25.79 -2.73 17.65
C GLY A 732 24.29 -3.04 17.83
N ALA A 733 23.82 -4.17 17.32
CA ALA A 733 22.51 -4.72 17.64
C ALA A 733 22.57 -5.52 18.95
N ILE A 734 21.40 -5.73 19.56
CA ILE A 734 21.23 -6.65 20.67
C ILE A 734 20.18 -7.70 20.33
N ARG A 735 20.33 -8.88 20.90
CA ARG A 735 19.31 -9.95 20.90
C ARG A 735 18.64 -9.99 22.27
N VAL A 736 17.32 -9.89 22.28
CA VAL A 736 16.50 -9.97 23.50
C VAL A 736 15.32 -10.89 23.29
N ALA A 737 15.02 -11.73 24.28
CA ALA A 737 13.85 -12.60 24.25
C ALA A 737 12.60 -11.83 24.72
N ILE A 738 11.59 -11.73 23.86
CA ILE A 738 10.32 -11.10 24.19
C ILE A 738 9.21 -12.14 23.98
N PRO A 739 8.54 -12.60 25.04
CA PRO A 739 7.47 -13.57 24.88
C PRO A 739 6.29 -12.95 24.11
N LYS A 740 5.44 -13.81 23.54
CA LYS A 740 4.22 -13.35 22.87
C LYS A 740 3.35 -12.52 23.83
N GLY A 741 2.96 -11.31 23.40
CA GLY A 741 2.22 -10.33 24.20
C GLY A 741 3.09 -9.53 25.16
N GLY A 742 4.39 -9.85 25.28
CA GLY A 742 5.34 -9.12 26.11
C GLY A 742 5.89 -7.87 25.40
N SER A 743 6.53 -7.00 26.18
CA SER A 743 7.26 -5.83 25.65
C SER A 743 8.59 -5.62 26.34
N VAL A 744 9.47 -4.91 25.65
CA VAL A 744 10.76 -4.47 26.17
C VAL A 744 10.94 -2.98 25.93
N LEU A 745 11.49 -2.27 26.93
CA LEU A 745 11.98 -0.89 26.83
C LEU A 745 13.49 -0.89 26.90
N ILE A 746 14.13 -0.21 25.97
CA ILE A 746 15.59 0.01 25.90
C ILE A 746 15.85 1.50 26.09
N THR A 747 16.68 1.87 27.09
CA THR A 747 17.08 3.24 27.38
C THR A 747 18.60 3.32 27.61
N ALA A 748 19.17 4.51 27.60
CA ALA A 748 20.51 4.68 28.13
C ALA A 748 20.54 4.28 29.62
N GLN A 749 21.65 3.72 30.08
CA GLN A 749 21.79 3.22 31.46
C GLN A 749 21.48 4.31 32.48
N GLY A 750 20.59 4.01 33.40
CA GLY A 750 20.14 4.93 34.43
C GLY A 750 19.18 6.05 33.97
N ASP A 751 18.90 6.17 32.69
CA ASP A 751 17.94 7.16 32.16
C ASP A 751 16.49 6.77 32.46
N ARG A 752 15.66 7.78 32.72
CA ARG A 752 14.20 7.63 32.90
C ARG A 752 13.50 8.67 32.01
N PRO A 753 13.48 8.43 30.69
CA PRO A 753 12.89 9.39 29.76
C PRO A 753 11.38 9.48 29.91
N ASP A 754 10.81 10.61 29.46
CA ASP A 754 9.36 10.72 29.23
C ASP A 754 8.95 9.76 28.10
N LEU A 755 8.04 8.85 28.40
CA LEU A 755 7.54 7.83 27.46
C LEU A 755 6.27 8.28 26.74
N SER A 756 5.92 9.58 26.79
CA SER A 756 4.75 10.08 26.08
C SER A 756 5.04 10.25 24.58
N ILE A 757 4.05 9.85 23.78
CA ILE A 757 4.03 10.06 22.32
C ILE A 757 3.43 11.45 22.06
N ARG A 758 4.24 12.35 21.53
CA ARG A 758 3.84 13.72 21.20
C ARG A 758 4.38 14.13 19.83
N PRO A 759 3.64 14.96 19.07
CA PRO A 759 4.17 15.54 17.84
C PRO A 759 5.44 16.35 18.09
N VAL A 760 6.39 16.27 17.16
CA VAL A 760 7.56 17.16 17.16
C VAL A 760 7.25 18.45 16.41
N GLY A 761 7.84 19.55 16.86
CA GLY A 761 7.71 20.83 16.17
C GLY A 761 8.43 20.84 14.82
N PRO A 762 7.89 21.53 13.80
CA PRO A 762 8.52 21.63 12.49
C PRO A 762 9.79 22.51 12.55
N ASN A 763 10.84 22.08 11.84
CA ASN A 763 12.08 22.86 11.68
C ASN A 763 11.85 24.17 10.90
N ALA A 764 10.88 24.16 9.97
CA ALA A 764 10.49 25.32 9.18
C ALA A 764 9.01 25.23 8.79
N PRO A 765 8.31 26.35 8.62
CA PRO A 765 6.97 26.35 8.11
C PRO A 765 6.94 25.87 6.66
N ALA A 766 5.88 25.15 6.29
CA ALA A 766 5.62 24.73 4.92
C ALA A 766 4.13 25.02 4.59
N PRO A 767 3.79 25.29 3.32
CA PRO A 767 2.40 25.40 2.91
C PRO A 767 1.68 24.05 3.06
N ARG A 768 0.38 24.10 3.31
CA ARG A 768 -0.48 22.91 3.24
C ARG A 768 -0.61 22.42 1.81
N TRP A 769 -0.89 21.14 1.64
CA TRP A 769 -1.25 20.57 0.35
C TRP A 769 -2.65 21.03 -0.08
N GLY A 770 -2.96 20.88 -1.36
CA GLY A 770 -4.12 21.45 -2.00
C GLY A 770 -3.78 22.72 -2.78
N MET A 771 -4.68 23.68 -2.80
CA MET A 771 -4.53 24.96 -3.50
C MET A 771 -4.79 26.14 -2.54
N PRO A 772 -3.96 26.35 -1.52
CA PRO A 772 -4.13 27.46 -0.58
C PRO A 772 -4.03 28.83 -1.30
N ALA A 773 -4.43 29.91 -0.64
CA ALA A 773 -4.19 31.28 -1.11
C ALA A 773 -2.69 31.48 -1.43
N LYS A 774 -2.40 32.33 -2.42
CA LYS A 774 -1.03 32.65 -2.79
C LYS A 774 -0.35 33.52 -1.74
#